data_60095f158cafd483bd9828b73f48c3ba
#
_entry.id   60095f158cafd483bd9828b73f48c3ba
#
_cell.length_a   1.000
_cell.length_b   1.000
_cell.length_c   1.000
_cell.angle_alpha   90.00
_cell.angle_beta   90.00
_cell.angle_gamma   90.00
#
_symmetry.space_group_name_H-M   'P 1'
#
loop_
_entity.id
_entity.type
_entity.pdbx_description
1 polymer ?
#
loop_
_entity_poly.entity_id
_entity_poly.type
_entity_poly.pdbx_seq_one_letter_code
_entity_poly.pdbx_strand_id
1 'polypeptide(L)'
;MKKLSGGCTLDCFDCCKFNVYVDNNQVIKIEGDKNHPYTKGFICKKGLMHLNRSNHPKRQYKPLLKVNGEWIEISFEEAIDIIAERLSEYKEEYGAQSILYYEQYGSGSLLKSIGDIFFNFFGGCSKQKGGPCWSAGIAAQKQNFGDVRSHCLEDMINSRTIIVWGKNPANTTIHTMQMIKKAKQNGSYIIVIDPIKTETAKLADYYVQVSPGGDGALALAIGKKIIEENRFDAEYVAEHVNGFKAYKNYVENLDMNTLCKRAGVNEDVINFITEKYTELYSTILLGYGLQKYSHGGNTISLIDTLAAITGQIGKSGGGVNYANKVYTSILNTDPYHSENYADNRIFYVSKMSSFIKENNIKMAIITKSNLLNQLPDLNSLEESLKSIDFKVCIDQFLTDTVQICDLFIPATTVLESEDLIFSSMTNPYITYIEKAVEPKNSLMDEYYFFMKLAEKLNIQHYPRVSKKEYLTNVIEPLKEIVPQISLEYIRDNYITIHESIPWMDKNFMTQSGKFEIFFNEEILKEMLEKGNDKNHKNCFRILTTHGRESLFSQHYMDKDEKAEAYINMKMAEKCGFKSGDCVYIESQKGRIKVKLIVDDGISDNVVMMYAGWWKKQGNPNWIMESGISDIGGQVTYNDNFVKLYKQE
;
A
#
# COMPACT_ATOMS: atom_id res chain seq x y z
N MET A 1 11.27 34.84 -9.40
CA MET A 1 11.11 33.36 -9.28
C MET A 1 11.52 32.94 -7.87
N LYS A 2 10.63 32.30 -7.11
CA LYS A 2 10.85 31.81 -5.75
C LYS A 2 11.09 30.28 -5.81
N LYS A 3 12.01 29.75 -4.99
CA LYS A 3 12.26 28.32 -4.84
C LYS A 3 11.73 27.88 -3.47
N LEU A 4 10.92 26.82 -3.42
CA LEU A 4 10.26 26.29 -2.23
C LEU A 4 10.51 24.80 -2.08
N SER A 5 10.42 24.29 -0.85
CA SER A 5 10.51 22.86 -0.55
C SER A 5 9.20 22.18 -0.89
N GLY A 6 9.27 21.11 -1.67
CA GLY A 6 8.15 20.26 -2.02
C GLY A 6 8.47 18.80 -1.79
N GLY A 7 7.46 17.96 -1.88
CA GLY A 7 7.62 16.53 -1.73
C GLY A 7 6.52 15.74 -2.43
N CYS A 8 6.84 14.50 -2.83
CA CYS A 8 5.93 13.60 -3.51
C CYS A 8 5.04 12.88 -2.51
N THR A 9 3.75 13.18 -2.54
CA THR A 9 2.73 12.57 -1.66
C THR A 9 2.01 11.38 -2.31
N LEU A 10 2.45 10.94 -3.47
CA LEU A 10 1.98 9.67 -4.02
C LEU A 10 2.41 8.55 -3.07
N ASP A 11 1.47 7.73 -2.63
CA ASP A 11 1.73 6.62 -1.68
C ASP A 11 2.79 5.67 -2.23
N CYS A 12 4.06 5.99 -1.97
CA CYS A 12 5.24 5.40 -2.57
C CYS A 12 6.34 5.24 -1.52
N PHE A 13 7.15 4.21 -1.67
CA PHE A 13 8.30 3.92 -0.82
C PHE A 13 9.31 5.06 -0.75
N ASP A 14 9.40 5.85 -1.82
CA ASP A 14 10.50 6.81 -1.99
C ASP A 14 10.19 8.21 -1.45
N CYS A 15 8.92 8.64 -1.35
CA CYS A 15 8.50 9.96 -0.86
C CYS A 15 9.49 11.09 -1.26
N CYS A 16 9.74 11.23 -2.59
CA CYS A 16 10.84 12.03 -3.12
C CYS A 16 10.72 13.50 -2.77
N LYS A 17 11.76 14.10 -2.17
CA LYS A 17 11.87 15.55 -2.00
C LYS A 17 12.17 16.21 -3.35
N PHE A 18 11.49 17.32 -3.63
CA PHE A 18 11.71 18.13 -4.82
C PHE A 18 11.66 19.62 -4.51
N ASN A 19 12.22 20.42 -5.40
CA ASN A 19 12.14 21.87 -5.39
C ASN A 19 11.01 22.34 -6.30
N VAL A 20 10.20 23.27 -5.81
CA VAL A 20 9.12 23.90 -6.57
C VAL A 20 9.54 25.32 -6.92
N TYR A 21 9.52 25.66 -8.19
CA TYR A 21 9.85 26.99 -8.69
C TYR A 21 8.57 27.73 -9.06
N VAL A 22 8.35 28.89 -8.41
CA VAL A 22 7.11 29.67 -8.51
C VAL A 22 7.43 31.07 -9.05
N ASP A 23 6.58 31.55 -9.95
CA ASP A 23 6.56 32.93 -10.40
C ASP A 23 5.12 33.42 -10.56
N ASN A 24 4.79 34.60 -10.02
CA ASN A 24 3.44 35.19 -10.06
C ASN A 24 2.32 34.21 -9.67
N ASN A 25 2.50 33.51 -8.53
CA ASN A 25 1.58 32.47 -8.03
C ASN A 25 1.30 31.30 -9.01
N GLN A 26 2.25 31.02 -9.89
CA GLN A 26 2.20 29.86 -10.79
C GLN A 26 3.43 28.97 -10.59
N VAL A 27 3.19 27.67 -10.49
CA VAL A 27 4.30 26.71 -10.49
C VAL A 27 4.83 26.55 -11.90
N ILE A 28 6.06 26.99 -12.10
CA ILE A 28 6.75 26.94 -13.41
C ILE A 28 7.44 25.58 -13.62
N LYS A 29 7.98 25.00 -12.53
CA LYS A 29 8.77 23.78 -12.61
C LYS A 29 8.80 23.05 -11.28
N ILE A 30 8.85 21.72 -11.37
CA ILE A 30 9.21 20.82 -10.27
C ILE A 30 10.52 20.12 -10.67
N GLU A 31 11.50 20.06 -9.77
CA GLU A 31 12.78 19.42 -9.98
C GLU A 31 13.24 18.71 -8.72
N GLY A 32 13.76 17.47 -8.86
CA GLY A 32 14.29 16.74 -7.72
C GLY A 32 15.41 17.49 -7.01
N ASP A 33 15.43 17.39 -5.69
CA ASP A 33 16.48 18.00 -4.89
C ASP A 33 17.80 17.21 -5.04
N LYS A 34 18.77 17.79 -5.76
CA LYS A 34 20.06 17.14 -6.06
C LYS A 34 20.90 16.86 -4.83
N ASN A 35 20.69 17.62 -3.75
CA ASN A 35 21.43 17.48 -2.50
C ASN A 35 20.78 16.46 -1.56
N HIS A 36 19.57 15.99 -1.86
CA HIS A 36 18.90 15.01 -1.02
C HIS A 36 19.68 13.69 -0.99
N PRO A 37 20.11 13.18 0.19
CA PRO A 37 21.04 12.06 0.27
C PRO A 37 20.49 10.76 -0.34
N TYR A 38 19.17 10.53 -0.22
CA TYR A 38 18.49 9.34 -0.72
C TYR A 38 18.15 9.45 -2.22
N THR A 39 17.44 10.52 -2.63
CA THR A 39 16.89 10.62 -3.99
C THR A 39 17.88 11.23 -5.00
N LYS A 40 18.88 11.98 -4.54
CA LYS A 40 19.98 12.57 -5.36
C LYS A 40 19.48 13.31 -6.59
N GLY A 41 18.36 14.01 -6.47
CA GLY A 41 17.74 14.79 -7.53
C GLY A 41 16.89 13.98 -8.52
N PHE A 42 16.74 12.69 -8.33
CA PHE A 42 15.88 11.89 -9.19
C PHE A 42 14.43 11.89 -8.68
N ILE A 43 13.49 12.13 -9.60
CA ILE A 43 12.04 11.95 -9.41
C ILE A 43 11.52 11.11 -10.57
N CYS A 44 10.69 10.11 -10.30
CA CYS A 44 10.09 9.31 -11.35
C CYS A 44 9.02 10.09 -12.13
N LYS A 45 8.64 9.58 -13.31
CA LYS A 45 7.60 10.17 -14.17
C LYS A 45 6.28 10.42 -13.41
N LYS A 46 5.86 9.51 -12.52
CA LYS A 46 4.64 9.66 -11.71
C LYS A 46 4.70 10.87 -10.77
N GLY A 47 5.85 11.09 -10.11
CA GLY A 47 6.06 12.24 -9.23
C GLY A 47 6.08 13.58 -9.98
N LEU A 48 6.62 13.61 -11.20
CA LEU A 48 6.57 14.82 -12.04
C LEU A 48 5.15 15.21 -12.46
N MET A 49 4.20 14.26 -12.47
CA MET A 49 2.79 14.50 -12.81
C MET A 49 2.04 15.36 -11.77
N HIS A 50 2.60 15.65 -10.59
CA HIS A 50 1.97 16.57 -9.63
C HIS A 50 1.65 17.92 -10.25
N LEU A 51 2.54 18.47 -11.08
CA LEU A 51 2.30 19.73 -11.79
C LEU A 51 1.13 19.63 -12.77
N ASN A 52 1.11 18.57 -13.59
CA ASN A 52 0.05 18.35 -14.57
C ASN A 52 -1.31 18.16 -13.88
N ARG A 53 -1.35 17.41 -12.77
CA ARG A 53 -2.56 17.19 -11.99
C ARG A 53 -3.09 18.49 -11.37
N SER A 54 -2.22 19.33 -10.81
CA SER A 54 -2.61 20.62 -10.23
C SER A 54 -3.23 21.57 -11.25
N ASN A 55 -2.83 21.49 -12.51
CA ASN A 55 -3.33 22.33 -13.60
C ASN A 55 -4.30 21.60 -14.54
N HIS A 56 -4.78 20.42 -14.18
CA HIS A 56 -5.57 19.58 -15.05
C HIS A 56 -6.94 20.24 -15.37
N PRO A 57 -7.41 20.26 -16.63
CA PRO A 57 -8.66 20.95 -17.00
C PRO A 57 -9.92 20.35 -16.38
N LYS A 58 -9.92 19.06 -16.01
CA LYS A 58 -11.04 18.39 -15.34
C LYS A 58 -11.04 18.57 -13.82
N ARG A 59 -10.03 19.24 -13.25
CA ARG A 59 -9.98 19.49 -11.82
C ARG A 59 -11.12 20.40 -11.38
N GLN A 60 -11.74 20.06 -10.23
CA GLN A 60 -12.82 20.86 -9.65
C GLN A 60 -12.27 21.83 -8.62
N TYR A 61 -12.90 23.00 -8.48
CA TYR A 61 -12.48 24.07 -7.57
C TYR A 61 -13.60 24.58 -6.67
N LYS A 62 -14.83 24.14 -6.87
CA LYS A 62 -15.99 24.51 -6.07
C LYS A 62 -16.73 23.27 -5.59
N PRO A 63 -17.34 23.30 -4.40
CA PRO A 63 -18.22 22.23 -3.96
C PRO A 63 -19.41 22.06 -4.92
N LEU A 64 -19.85 20.82 -5.09
CA LEU A 64 -20.96 20.47 -5.97
C LEU A 64 -21.98 19.64 -5.19
N LEU A 65 -23.22 20.10 -5.14
CA LEU A 65 -24.36 19.38 -4.58
C LEU A 65 -25.15 18.70 -5.69
N LYS A 66 -25.52 17.44 -5.51
CA LYS A 66 -26.33 16.72 -6.47
C LYS A 66 -27.83 16.94 -6.18
N VAL A 67 -28.53 17.60 -7.09
CA VAL A 67 -29.97 17.86 -6.98
C VAL A 67 -30.65 17.24 -8.22
N ASN A 68 -31.60 16.33 -8.00
CA ASN A 68 -32.31 15.61 -9.07
C ASN A 68 -31.37 14.94 -10.09
N GLY A 69 -30.20 14.47 -9.64
CA GLY A 69 -29.20 13.81 -10.47
C GLY A 69 -28.21 14.73 -11.18
N GLU A 70 -28.38 16.04 -11.09
CA GLU A 70 -27.48 17.05 -11.67
C GLU A 70 -26.59 17.71 -10.60
N TRP A 71 -25.35 18.04 -10.97
CA TRP A 71 -24.41 18.74 -10.11
C TRP A 71 -24.62 20.25 -10.16
N ILE A 72 -24.86 20.89 -9.01
CA ILE A 72 -25.03 22.32 -8.84
C ILE A 72 -23.86 22.86 -8.01
N GLU A 73 -23.19 23.90 -8.48
CA GLU A 73 -22.15 24.60 -7.73
C GLU A 73 -22.75 25.29 -6.51
N ILE A 74 -22.13 25.09 -5.34
CA ILE A 74 -22.44 25.79 -4.09
C ILE A 74 -21.17 26.37 -3.48
N SER A 75 -21.30 27.23 -2.49
CA SER A 75 -20.16 27.74 -1.72
C SER A 75 -19.63 26.71 -0.71
N PHE A 76 -18.41 26.91 -0.20
CA PHE A 76 -17.88 26.11 0.91
C PHE A 76 -18.70 26.29 2.19
N GLU A 77 -19.23 27.47 2.42
CA GLU A 77 -20.07 27.77 3.60
C GLU A 77 -21.37 26.94 3.53
N GLU A 78 -22.08 26.99 2.42
CA GLU A 78 -23.27 26.15 2.20
C GLU A 78 -22.97 24.66 2.32
N ALA A 79 -21.82 24.19 1.78
CA ALA A 79 -21.41 22.79 1.89
C ALA A 79 -21.15 22.40 3.36
N ILE A 80 -20.48 23.25 4.13
CA ILE A 80 -20.24 23.03 5.56
C ILE A 80 -21.55 23.00 6.35
N ASP A 81 -22.49 23.90 6.03
CA ASP A 81 -23.80 23.96 6.68
C ASP A 81 -24.59 22.67 6.44
N ILE A 82 -24.65 22.20 5.20
CA ILE A 82 -25.31 20.92 4.85
C ILE A 82 -24.67 19.74 5.58
N ILE A 83 -23.35 19.66 5.61
CA ILE A 83 -22.65 18.56 6.28
C ILE A 83 -22.89 18.62 7.79
N ALA A 84 -22.80 19.80 8.39
CA ALA A 84 -23.01 19.99 9.84
C ALA A 84 -24.44 19.62 10.26
N GLU A 85 -25.45 20.03 9.48
CA GLU A 85 -26.85 19.68 9.70
C GLU A 85 -27.04 18.15 9.68
N ARG A 86 -26.55 17.48 8.63
CA ARG A 86 -26.66 16.02 8.50
C ARG A 86 -25.91 15.26 9.58
N LEU A 87 -24.69 15.72 9.93
CA LEU A 87 -23.92 15.11 11.03
C LEU A 87 -24.65 15.22 12.36
N SER A 88 -25.25 16.39 12.65
CA SER A 88 -26.01 16.62 13.89
C SER A 88 -27.28 15.75 13.91
N GLU A 89 -28.08 15.77 12.85
CA GLU A 89 -29.31 14.99 12.69
C GLU A 89 -29.04 13.49 12.90
N TYR A 90 -28.09 12.92 12.15
CA TYR A 90 -27.83 11.48 12.23
C TYR A 90 -27.16 11.07 13.55
N LYS A 91 -26.35 11.93 14.15
CA LYS A 91 -25.78 11.67 15.46
C LYS A 91 -26.86 11.67 16.55
N GLU A 92 -27.79 12.61 16.50
CA GLU A 92 -28.89 12.71 17.48
C GLU A 92 -29.86 11.52 17.36
N GLU A 93 -30.23 11.15 16.13
CA GLU A 93 -31.24 10.12 15.88
C GLU A 93 -30.69 8.70 15.94
N TYR A 94 -29.46 8.47 15.43
CA TYR A 94 -28.89 7.11 15.25
C TYR A 94 -27.55 6.90 15.97
N GLY A 95 -26.99 7.93 16.59
CA GLY A 95 -25.66 7.90 17.20
C GLY A 95 -24.51 8.15 16.22
N ALA A 96 -23.36 8.57 16.75
CA ALA A 96 -22.18 8.93 15.92
C ALA A 96 -21.68 7.76 15.04
N GLN A 97 -21.86 6.52 15.49
CA GLN A 97 -21.45 5.32 14.75
C GLN A 97 -22.32 5.02 13.52
N SER A 98 -23.43 5.75 13.28
CA SER A 98 -24.20 5.70 12.03
C SER A 98 -23.51 6.43 10.88
N ILE A 99 -22.43 7.14 11.18
CA ILE A 99 -21.61 7.86 10.23
C ILE A 99 -20.37 7.02 9.91
N LEU A 100 -20.14 6.71 8.64
CA LEU A 100 -18.96 6.00 8.15
C LEU A 100 -17.94 7.01 7.66
N TYR A 101 -16.72 6.99 8.22
CA TYR A 101 -15.58 7.72 7.73
C TYR A 101 -14.58 6.77 7.06
N TYR A 102 -14.19 7.08 5.81
CA TYR A 102 -13.24 6.29 5.05
C TYR A 102 -12.17 7.18 4.41
N GLU A 103 -10.93 6.88 4.69
CA GLU A 103 -9.77 7.54 4.08
C GLU A 103 -8.75 6.53 3.56
N GLN A 104 -7.98 6.92 2.56
CA GLN A 104 -6.82 6.18 2.09
C GLN A 104 -5.68 7.12 1.73
N TYR A 105 -4.67 6.60 1.07
CA TYR A 105 -3.41 7.29 0.82
C TYR A 105 -3.38 8.01 -0.54
N GLY A 106 -4.46 8.61 -0.99
CA GLY A 106 -4.47 9.48 -2.17
C GLY A 106 -3.52 10.68 -2.05
N SER A 107 -3.25 11.10 -0.80
CA SER A 107 -2.11 11.91 -0.40
C SER A 107 -1.39 11.23 0.76
N GLY A 108 -0.11 10.91 0.62
CA GLY A 108 0.72 10.25 1.64
C GLY A 108 1.35 11.20 2.66
N SER A 109 0.83 12.43 2.82
CA SER A 109 1.29 13.41 3.81
C SER A 109 0.76 13.12 5.22
N LEU A 110 1.30 13.79 6.23
CA LEU A 110 0.93 13.57 7.63
C LEU A 110 -0.52 13.94 7.92
N LEU A 111 -0.96 15.12 7.48
CA LEU A 111 -2.31 15.64 7.76
C LEU A 111 -3.41 14.98 6.90
N LYS A 112 -3.07 13.91 6.17
CA LYS A 112 -4.11 13.08 5.53
C LYS A 112 -5.14 12.57 6.52
N SER A 113 -4.73 12.30 7.77
CA SER A 113 -5.58 11.76 8.85
C SER A 113 -6.31 12.84 9.66
N ILE A 114 -6.38 14.09 9.19
CA ILE A 114 -7.05 15.16 9.92
C ILE A 114 -8.56 14.91 10.09
N GLY A 115 -9.18 14.20 9.15
CA GLY A 115 -10.58 13.80 9.28
C GLY A 115 -10.79 12.76 10.38
N ASP A 116 -9.85 11.84 10.60
CA ASP A 116 -9.90 10.89 11.71
C ASP A 116 -9.85 11.63 13.07
N ILE A 117 -8.98 12.63 13.18
CA ILE A 117 -8.91 13.54 14.35
C ILE A 117 -10.24 14.26 14.55
N PHE A 118 -10.83 14.78 13.48
CA PHE A 118 -12.14 15.44 13.55
C PHE A 118 -13.22 14.50 14.10
N PHE A 119 -13.35 13.30 13.55
CA PHE A 119 -14.36 12.34 13.98
C PHE A 119 -14.15 11.85 15.41
N ASN A 120 -12.91 11.75 15.87
CA ASN A 120 -12.63 11.47 17.27
C ASN A 120 -13.22 12.57 18.16
N PHE A 121 -12.95 13.84 17.91
CA PHE A 121 -13.55 14.96 18.68
C PHE A 121 -15.05 15.09 18.49
N PHE A 122 -15.60 14.65 17.35
CA PHE A 122 -17.04 14.60 17.12
C PHE A 122 -17.76 13.59 18.03
N GLY A 123 -17.02 12.68 18.65
CA GLY A 123 -17.54 11.62 19.55
C GLY A 123 -17.48 10.22 18.95
N GLY A 124 -16.73 10.06 17.86
CA GLY A 124 -16.54 8.79 17.17
C GLY A 124 -17.31 8.68 15.86
N CYS A 125 -17.10 7.55 15.19
CA CYS A 125 -17.77 7.16 13.94
C CYS A 125 -17.57 5.66 13.68
N SER A 126 -18.11 5.14 12.57
CA SER A 126 -17.70 3.85 12.02
C SER A 126 -16.45 4.06 11.16
N LYS A 127 -15.31 3.47 11.58
CA LYS A 127 -14.03 3.64 10.90
C LYS A 127 -13.33 2.32 10.56
N GLN A 128 -12.48 2.39 9.57
CA GLN A 128 -11.82 1.23 8.98
C GLN A 128 -10.70 0.64 9.83
N LYS A 129 -10.52 -0.69 9.70
CA LYS A 129 -9.36 -1.44 10.14
C LYS A 129 -8.87 -2.35 9.02
N GLY A 130 -7.57 -2.65 8.99
CA GLY A 130 -6.95 -3.34 7.87
C GLY A 130 -6.81 -2.41 6.66
N GLY A 131 -6.58 -2.95 5.49
CA GLY A 131 -6.43 -2.12 4.29
C GLY A 131 -6.14 -2.90 3.01
N PRO A 132 -6.12 -2.19 1.89
CA PRO A 132 -5.87 -2.78 0.57
C PRO A 132 -4.37 -3.00 0.27
N CYS A 133 -3.45 -2.53 1.14
CA CYS A 133 -2.04 -2.38 0.80
C CYS A 133 -1.10 -3.37 1.52
N TRP A 134 -0.84 -3.21 2.83
CA TRP A 134 0.28 -3.83 3.56
C TRP A 134 -0.05 -4.42 4.94
N SER A 135 -1.32 -4.50 5.30
CA SER A 135 -1.76 -4.77 6.67
C SER A 135 -1.34 -6.14 7.20
N ALA A 136 -1.36 -7.19 6.37
CA ALA A 136 -0.98 -8.54 6.79
C ALA A 136 0.53 -8.64 7.08
N GLY A 137 1.37 -8.05 6.22
CA GLY A 137 2.81 -8.04 6.44
C GLY A 137 3.22 -7.18 7.64
N ILE A 138 2.56 -6.03 7.86
CA ILE A 138 2.77 -5.24 9.09
C ILE A 138 2.41 -6.06 10.34
N ALA A 139 1.31 -6.80 10.31
CA ALA A 139 0.91 -7.64 11.43
C ALA A 139 1.90 -8.79 11.65
N ALA A 140 2.36 -9.45 10.58
CA ALA A 140 3.37 -10.50 10.66
C ALA A 140 4.69 -9.98 11.25
N GLN A 141 5.22 -8.87 10.73
CA GLN A 141 6.46 -8.28 11.23
C GLN A 141 6.35 -7.86 12.70
N LYS A 142 5.20 -7.31 13.12
CA LYS A 142 4.96 -6.99 14.54
C LYS A 142 4.92 -8.23 15.43
N GLN A 143 4.40 -9.35 14.95
CA GLN A 143 4.43 -10.61 15.71
C GLN A 143 5.84 -11.18 15.79
N ASN A 144 6.60 -11.15 14.69
CA ASN A 144 7.95 -11.72 14.63
C ASN A 144 8.98 -10.85 15.37
N PHE A 145 8.94 -9.52 15.20
CA PHE A 145 9.97 -8.59 15.68
C PHE A 145 9.50 -7.67 16.83
N GLY A 146 8.19 -7.55 17.05
CA GLY A 146 7.57 -6.57 17.95
C GLY A 146 7.42 -5.18 17.32
N ASP A 147 8.18 -4.85 16.28
CA ASP A 147 8.12 -3.61 15.50
C ASP A 147 8.43 -3.88 14.03
N VAL A 148 8.26 -2.87 13.18
CA VAL A 148 8.47 -2.97 11.73
C VAL A 148 9.63 -2.06 11.33
N ARG A 149 10.78 -2.65 11.08
CA ARG A 149 12.02 -1.95 10.72
C ARG A 149 12.72 -2.64 9.55
N SER A 150 13.32 -1.86 8.68
CA SER A 150 14.13 -2.33 7.55
C SER A 150 15.48 -1.62 7.51
N HIS A 151 16.49 -2.27 6.94
CA HIS A 151 17.77 -1.66 6.66
C HIS A 151 17.64 -0.45 5.72
N CYS A 152 18.55 0.52 5.83
CA CYS A 152 18.66 1.54 4.80
C CYS A 152 19.06 0.90 3.47
N LEU A 153 18.64 1.51 2.34
CA LEU A 153 18.90 0.92 1.01
C LEU A 153 20.38 0.76 0.70
N GLU A 154 21.22 1.65 1.21
CA GLU A 154 22.65 1.66 0.99
C GLU A 154 23.34 0.39 1.54
N ASP A 155 22.80 -0.19 2.61
CA ASP A 155 23.36 -1.41 3.20
C ASP A 155 23.30 -2.63 2.26
N MET A 156 22.39 -2.60 1.29
CA MET A 156 22.23 -3.65 0.28
C MET A 156 23.51 -3.88 -0.55
N ILE A 157 24.40 -2.90 -0.66
CA ILE A 157 25.70 -3.03 -1.35
C ILE A 157 26.60 -4.05 -0.68
N ASN A 158 26.40 -4.28 0.62
CA ASN A 158 27.16 -5.24 1.42
C ASN A 158 26.61 -6.67 1.30
N SER A 159 25.49 -6.88 0.62
CA SER A 159 24.88 -8.20 0.46
C SER A 159 25.62 -9.04 -0.57
N ARG A 160 25.91 -10.30 -0.23
CA ARG A 160 26.44 -11.29 -1.18
C ARG A 160 25.34 -11.76 -2.12
N THR A 161 24.15 -12.03 -1.57
CA THR A 161 22.95 -12.41 -2.31
C THR A 161 21.79 -11.48 -1.95
N ILE A 162 21.06 -11.03 -2.96
CA ILE A 162 19.84 -10.22 -2.79
C ILE A 162 18.68 -11.02 -3.38
N ILE A 163 17.73 -11.40 -2.53
CA ILE A 163 16.48 -12.03 -2.98
C ILE A 163 15.39 -10.95 -3.06
N VAL A 164 14.89 -10.68 -4.26
CA VAL A 164 13.74 -9.81 -4.49
C VAL A 164 12.51 -10.69 -4.64
N TRP A 165 11.68 -10.73 -3.61
CA TRP A 165 10.57 -11.69 -3.51
C TRP A 165 9.21 -10.99 -3.59
N GLY A 166 8.45 -11.28 -4.65
CA GLY A 166 7.13 -10.69 -4.90
C GLY A 166 7.12 -9.17 -5.03
N LYS A 167 8.24 -8.57 -5.47
CA LYS A 167 8.46 -7.13 -5.55
C LYS A 167 8.98 -6.74 -6.94
N ASN A 168 8.39 -5.68 -7.51
CA ASN A 168 8.82 -5.14 -8.80
C ASN A 168 9.34 -3.68 -8.68
N PRO A 169 10.55 -3.46 -8.13
CA PRO A 169 11.12 -2.13 -7.95
C PRO A 169 11.25 -1.33 -9.23
N ALA A 170 11.45 -1.96 -10.38
CA ALA A 170 11.55 -1.29 -11.68
C ALA A 170 10.28 -0.48 -12.04
N ASN A 171 9.11 -0.90 -11.53
CA ASN A 171 7.84 -0.19 -11.74
C ASN A 171 7.40 0.65 -10.55
N THR A 172 7.77 0.26 -9.31
CA THR A 172 7.15 0.81 -8.10
C THR A 172 8.10 1.63 -7.22
N THR A 173 9.37 1.28 -7.13
CA THR A 173 10.34 1.87 -6.19
C THR A 173 11.69 2.04 -6.88
N ILE A 174 11.77 3.08 -7.69
CA ILE A 174 12.87 3.25 -8.63
C ILE A 174 14.23 3.44 -7.95
N HIS A 175 14.28 4.03 -6.75
CA HIS A 175 15.52 4.17 -5.96
C HIS A 175 16.00 2.82 -5.45
N THR A 176 15.08 1.93 -5.00
CA THR A 176 15.41 0.53 -4.69
C THR A 176 16.01 -0.17 -5.91
N MET A 177 15.41 0.03 -7.11
CA MET A 177 15.93 -0.56 -8.34
C MET A 177 17.32 -0.05 -8.71
N GLN A 178 17.60 1.24 -8.50
CA GLN A 178 18.94 1.80 -8.69
C GLN A 178 19.95 1.18 -7.73
N MET A 179 19.56 0.95 -6.47
CA MET A 179 20.44 0.34 -5.48
C MET A 179 20.72 -1.14 -5.78
N ILE A 180 19.71 -1.91 -6.22
CA ILE A 180 19.91 -3.29 -6.70
C ILE A 180 20.92 -3.34 -7.85
N LYS A 181 20.81 -2.42 -8.83
CA LYS A 181 21.77 -2.33 -9.93
C LYS A 181 23.19 -2.04 -9.44
N LYS A 182 23.31 -1.13 -8.47
CA LYS A 182 24.60 -0.77 -7.87
C LYS A 182 25.21 -1.93 -7.08
N ALA A 183 24.39 -2.63 -6.29
CA ALA A 183 24.81 -3.83 -5.56
C ALA A 183 25.28 -4.94 -6.53
N LYS A 184 24.54 -5.16 -7.62
CA LYS A 184 24.93 -6.10 -8.68
C LYS A 184 26.27 -5.73 -9.31
N GLN A 185 26.48 -4.45 -9.63
CA GLN A 185 27.78 -3.95 -10.13
C GLN A 185 28.92 -4.16 -9.13
N ASN A 186 28.60 -4.21 -7.84
CA ASN A 186 29.54 -4.45 -6.75
C ASN A 186 29.73 -5.95 -6.44
N GLY A 187 29.12 -6.85 -7.24
CA GLY A 187 29.31 -8.30 -7.15
C GLY A 187 28.20 -9.06 -6.41
N SER A 188 27.10 -8.41 -6.01
CA SER A 188 25.96 -9.10 -5.43
C SER A 188 25.25 -10.00 -6.46
N TYR A 189 24.88 -11.20 -6.06
CA TYR A 189 24.07 -12.11 -6.86
C TYR A 189 22.58 -11.81 -6.65
N ILE A 190 21.82 -11.61 -7.73
CA ILE A 190 20.42 -11.16 -7.66
C ILE A 190 19.49 -12.33 -8.04
N ILE A 191 18.68 -12.76 -7.08
CA ILE A 191 17.59 -13.72 -7.29
C ILE A 191 16.27 -12.97 -7.28
N VAL A 192 15.42 -13.17 -8.27
CA VAL A 192 14.04 -12.62 -8.29
C VAL A 192 13.05 -13.77 -8.27
N ILE A 193 12.15 -13.76 -7.28
CA ILE A 193 11.07 -14.72 -7.11
C ILE A 193 9.74 -14.01 -7.33
N ASP A 194 9.03 -14.33 -8.40
CA ASP A 194 7.77 -13.68 -8.78
C ASP A 194 6.99 -14.57 -9.75
N PRO A 195 5.66 -14.67 -9.67
CA PRO A 195 4.86 -15.42 -10.64
C PRO A 195 4.90 -14.82 -12.05
N ILE A 196 5.34 -13.56 -12.19
CA ILE A 196 5.41 -12.83 -13.44
C ILE A 196 6.86 -12.41 -13.69
N LYS A 197 7.38 -12.64 -14.90
CA LYS A 197 8.71 -12.18 -15.31
C LYS A 197 8.71 -10.67 -15.53
N THR A 198 8.76 -9.94 -14.43
CA THR A 198 8.71 -8.48 -14.38
C THR A 198 9.96 -7.82 -14.97
N GLU A 199 9.93 -6.48 -15.16
CA GLU A 199 11.14 -5.71 -15.54
C GLU A 199 12.28 -5.87 -14.52
N THR A 200 11.97 -6.08 -13.25
CA THR A 200 12.97 -6.39 -12.23
C THR A 200 13.59 -7.78 -12.47
N ALA A 201 12.77 -8.77 -12.82
CA ALA A 201 13.23 -10.13 -13.12
C ALA A 201 14.17 -10.19 -14.31
N LYS A 202 14.04 -9.29 -15.30
CA LYS A 202 14.95 -9.19 -16.44
C LYS A 202 16.38 -8.81 -16.04
N LEU A 203 16.58 -8.21 -14.87
CA LEU A 203 17.90 -7.84 -14.33
C LEU A 203 18.52 -8.95 -13.47
N ALA A 204 17.73 -9.92 -13.02
CA ALA A 204 18.17 -11.00 -12.15
C ALA A 204 19.31 -11.84 -12.77
N ASP A 205 20.17 -12.39 -11.92
CA ASP A 205 21.09 -13.46 -12.30
C ASP A 205 20.35 -14.79 -12.35
N TYR A 206 19.33 -14.94 -11.48
CA TYR A 206 18.45 -16.10 -11.47
C TYR A 206 16.99 -15.67 -11.22
N TYR A 207 16.10 -16.08 -12.11
CA TYR A 207 14.66 -15.83 -11.97
C TYR A 207 13.93 -17.12 -11.63
N VAL A 208 13.10 -17.07 -10.59
CA VAL A 208 12.26 -18.17 -10.13
C VAL A 208 10.80 -17.81 -10.36
N GLN A 209 10.15 -18.51 -11.25
CA GLN A 209 8.72 -18.35 -11.49
C GLN A 209 7.94 -19.22 -10.51
N VAL A 210 7.57 -18.66 -9.38
CA VAL A 210 6.76 -19.32 -8.35
C VAL A 210 5.29 -19.38 -8.78
N SER A 211 4.58 -20.45 -8.42
CA SER A 211 3.12 -20.49 -8.60
C SER A 211 2.44 -19.42 -7.77
N PRO A 212 1.41 -18.70 -8.29
CA PRO A 212 0.70 -17.71 -7.51
C PRO A 212 0.15 -18.27 -6.19
N GLY A 213 0.54 -17.66 -5.06
CA GLY A 213 0.23 -18.14 -3.71
C GLY A 213 1.03 -19.37 -3.25
N GLY A 214 2.07 -19.75 -4.00
CA GLY A 214 3.01 -20.82 -3.63
C GLY A 214 4.19 -20.37 -2.79
N ASP A 215 4.29 -19.08 -2.51
CA ASP A 215 5.41 -18.44 -1.81
C ASP A 215 5.65 -19.02 -0.41
N GLY A 216 4.58 -19.27 0.35
CA GLY A 216 4.66 -19.92 1.67
C GLY A 216 5.19 -21.33 1.61
N ALA A 217 4.80 -22.11 0.58
CA ALA A 217 5.33 -23.44 0.36
C ALA A 217 6.81 -23.43 -0.03
N LEU A 218 7.23 -22.44 -0.84
CA LEU A 218 8.64 -22.24 -1.18
C LEU A 218 9.46 -21.86 0.07
N ALA A 219 8.95 -20.97 0.92
CA ALA A 219 9.62 -20.62 2.17
C ALA A 219 9.76 -21.82 3.12
N LEU A 220 8.71 -22.64 3.25
CA LEU A 220 8.78 -23.90 4.02
C LEU A 220 9.81 -24.87 3.44
N ALA A 221 9.88 -25.02 2.11
CA ALA A 221 10.83 -25.90 1.45
C ALA A 221 12.29 -25.46 1.67
N ILE A 222 12.56 -24.15 1.54
CA ILE A 222 13.88 -23.57 1.83
C ILE A 222 14.21 -23.79 3.31
N GLY A 223 13.28 -23.50 4.24
CA GLY A 223 13.48 -23.72 5.67
C GLY A 223 13.75 -25.18 6.03
N LYS A 224 13.04 -26.12 5.39
CA LYS A 224 13.29 -27.57 5.54
C LYS A 224 14.72 -27.92 5.11
N LYS A 225 15.17 -27.46 3.94
CA LYS A 225 16.54 -27.70 3.45
C LYS A 225 17.61 -27.09 4.37
N ILE A 226 17.39 -25.86 4.86
CA ILE A 226 18.29 -25.20 5.82
C ILE A 226 18.48 -26.10 7.07
N ILE A 227 17.40 -26.71 7.55
CA ILE A 227 17.41 -27.56 8.74
C ILE A 227 18.05 -28.92 8.44
N GLU A 228 17.66 -29.60 7.36
CA GLU A 228 18.19 -30.91 6.97
C GLU A 228 19.70 -30.89 6.69
N GLU A 229 20.19 -29.81 6.10
CA GLU A 229 21.61 -29.62 5.78
C GLU A 229 22.40 -28.92 6.91
N ASN A 230 21.78 -28.67 8.08
CA ASN A 230 22.37 -27.96 9.21
C ASN A 230 23.00 -26.58 8.84
N ARG A 231 22.33 -25.83 7.96
CA ARG A 231 22.76 -24.50 7.52
C ARG A 231 22.20 -23.36 8.38
N PHE A 232 21.48 -23.66 9.45
CA PHE A 232 21.00 -22.65 10.40
C PHE A 232 22.11 -22.23 11.37
N ASP A 233 22.04 -21.00 11.85
CA ASP A 233 22.96 -20.44 12.85
C ASP A 233 22.50 -20.92 14.24
N ALA A 234 23.10 -22.00 14.75
CA ALA A 234 22.68 -22.65 15.99
C ALA A 234 22.85 -21.75 17.22
N GLU A 235 23.89 -20.92 17.27
CA GLU A 235 24.14 -19.99 18.35
C GLU A 235 23.12 -18.86 18.36
N TYR A 236 22.93 -18.23 17.19
CA TYR A 236 21.92 -17.18 17.02
C TYR A 236 20.51 -17.69 17.36
N VAL A 237 20.15 -18.87 16.89
CA VAL A 237 18.85 -19.48 17.17
C VAL A 237 18.63 -19.73 18.67
N ALA A 238 19.64 -20.26 19.37
CA ALA A 238 19.54 -20.54 20.80
C ALA A 238 19.35 -19.27 21.63
N GLU A 239 20.05 -18.21 21.26
CA GLU A 239 20.07 -16.96 22.03
C GLU A 239 18.93 -16.01 21.66
N HIS A 240 18.56 -15.90 20.37
CA HIS A 240 17.75 -14.81 19.85
C HIS A 240 16.42 -15.22 19.19
N VAL A 241 16.13 -16.53 19.07
CA VAL A 241 14.92 -17.01 18.40
C VAL A 241 14.07 -17.86 19.32
N ASN A 242 12.79 -17.52 19.43
CA ASN A 242 11.80 -18.33 20.12
C ASN A 242 10.95 -19.12 19.09
N GLY A 243 10.45 -20.31 19.48
CA GLY A 243 9.61 -21.15 18.62
C GLY A 243 10.34 -22.05 17.62
N PHE A 244 11.69 -22.02 17.56
CA PHE A 244 12.48 -22.79 16.60
C PHE A 244 12.22 -24.31 16.67
N LYS A 245 12.10 -24.89 17.87
CA LYS A 245 11.84 -26.33 18.04
C LYS A 245 10.52 -26.75 17.40
N ALA A 246 9.48 -25.97 17.58
CA ALA A 246 8.16 -26.23 16.98
C ALA A 246 8.24 -26.12 15.46
N TYR A 247 8.86 -25.07 14.94
CA TYR A 247 9.07 -24.87 13.52
C TYR A 247 9.87 -26.01 12.88
N LYS A 248 11.00 -26.40 13.49
CA LYS A 248 11.82 -27.51 13.05
C LYS A 248 11.01 -28.80 12.93
N ASN A 249 10.31 -29.17 14.02
CA ASN A 249 9.46 -30.37 14.01
C ASN A 249 8.39 -30.31 12.91
N TYR A 250 7.78 -29.13 12.69
CA TYR A 250 6.76 -28.97 11.66
C TYR A 250 7.32 -29.19 10.26
N VAL A 251 8.42 -28.51 9.90
CA VAL A 251 8.97 -28.59 8.54
C VAL A 251 9.62 -29.93 8.23
N GLU A 252 10.23 -30.62 9.23
CA GLU A 252 10.81 -31.95 9.07
C GLU A 252 9.76 -32.99 8.65
N ASN A 253 8.50 -32.84 9.09
CA ASN A 253 7.38 -33.74 8.77
C ASN A 253 6.69 -33.42 7.44
N LEU A 254 7.03 -32.32 6.77
CA LEU A 254 6.46 -31.97 5.46
C LEU A 254 7.09 -32.77 4.33
N ASP A 255 6.28 -33.20 3.38
CA ASP A 255 6.77 -33.86 2.16
C ASP A 255 7.32 -32.83 1.15
N MET A 256 8.57 -32.99 0.73
CA MET A 256 9.24 -32.08 -0.21
C MET A 256 8.53 -32.03 -1.57
N ASN A 257 8.01 -33.14 -2.07
CA ASN A 257 7.30 -33.18 -3.35
C ASN A 257 6.01 -32.34 -3.30
N THR A 258 5.31 -32.37 -2.17
CA THR A 258 4.12 -31.54 -1.93
C THR A 258 4.49 -30.05 -1.93
N LEU A 259 5.59 -29.68 -1.26
CA LEU A 259 6.09 -28.31 -1.24
C LEU A 259 6.52 -27.83 -2.64
N CYS A 260 7.28 -28.65 -3.38
CA CYS A 260 7.68 -28.37 -4.76
C CYS A 260 6.47 -28.15 -5.68
N LYS A 261 5.51 -29.07 -5.61
CA LYS A 261 4.28 -28.99 -6.41
C LYS A 261 3.49 -27.73 -6.12
N ARG A 262 3.36 -27.37 -4.83
CA ARG A 262 2.61 -26.16 -4.41
C ARG A 262 3.34 -24.88 -4.76
N ALA A 263 4.66 -24.84 -4.60
CA ALA A 263 5.50 -23.73 -5.02
C ALA A 263 5.61 -23.61 -6.55
N GLY A 264 5.39 -24.68 -7.29
CA GLY A 264 5.53 -24.74 -8.74
C GLY A 264 6.97 -24.76 -9.22
N VAL A 265 7.90 -25.24 -8.39
CA VAL A 265 9.33 -25.36 -8.70
C VAL A 265 9.82 -26.76 -8.35
N ASN A 266 10.92 -27.20 -8.97
CA ASN A 266 11.56 -28.47 -8.62
C ASN A 266 12.52 -28.30 -7.43
N GLU A 267 12.96 -29.41 -6.87
CA GLU A 267 13.86 -29.43 -5.71
C GLU A 267 15.23 -28.81 -6.01
N ASP A 268 15.73 -28.92 -7.26
CA ASP A 268 17.03 -28.31 -7.66
C ASP A 268 16.98 -26.77 -7.50
N VAL A 269 15.85 -26.14 -7.82
CA VAL A 269 15.65 -24.70 -7.61
C VAL A 269 15.69 -24.35 -6.12
N ILE A 270 15.07 -25.17 -5.27
CA ILE A 270 15.07 -24.99 -3.82
C ILE A 270 16.49 -25.14 -3.27
N ASN A 271 17.21 -26.18 -3.68
CA ASN A 271 18.60 -26.41 -3.30
C ASN A 271 19.48 -25.22 -3.69
N PHE A 272 19.34 -24.72 -4.92
CA PHE A 272 20.11 -23.58 -5.42
C PHE A 272 19.81 -22.29 -4.61
N ILE A 273 18.53 -21.98 -4.35
CA ILE A 273 18.17 -20.81 -3.54
C ILE A 273 18.74 -20.95 -2.12
N THR A 274 18.60 -22.15 -1.51
CA THR A 274 19.09 -22.42 -0.16
C THR A 274 20.60 -22.21 -0.09
N GLU A 275 21.37 -22.78 -1.04
CA GLU A 275 22.81 -22.59 -1.11
C GLU A 275 23.18 -21.10 -1.17
N LYS A 276 22.60 -20.37 -2.13
CA LYS A 276 22.89 -18.94 -2.33
C LYS A 276 22.48 -18.07 -1.15
N TYR A 277 21.35 -18.37 -0.54
CA TYR A 277 20.83 -17.60 0.59
C TYR A 277 21.62 -17.83 1.88
N THR A 278 22.13 -19.03 2.11
CA THR A 278 22.92 -19.35 3.31
C THR A 278 24.40 -18.98 3.17
N GLU A 279 24.84 -18.49 2.00
CA GLU A 279 26.09 -17.74 1.92
C GLU A 279 25.98 -16.49 2.80
N LEU A 280 27.07 -16.08 3.46
CA LEU A 280 27.08 -14.94 4.40
C LEU A 280 26.57 -13.66 3.75
N TYR A 281 25.87 -12.82 4.53
CA TYR A 281 25.35 -11.50 4.16
C TYR A 281 24.33 -11.52 3.02
N SER A 282 23.25 -12.25 3.22
CA SER A 282 22.14 -12.31 2.26
C SER A 282 20.94 -11.52 2.77
N THR A 283 20.36 -10.68 1.91
CA THR A 283 19.17 -9.90 2.23
C THR A 283 17.95 -10.30 1.42
N ILE A 284 16.77 -10.22 2.00
CA ILE A 284 15.49 -10.42 1.32
C ILE A 284 14.73 -9.11 1.25
N LEU A 285 14.27 -8.72 0.04
CA LEU A 285 13.40 -7.59 -0.20
C LEU A 285 11.98 -8.10 -0.45
N LEU A 286 11.09 -7.94 0.53
CA LEU A 286 9.71 -8.41 0.46
C LEU A 286 8.81 -7.45 -0.33
N GLY A 287 8.00 -8.02 -1.19
CA GLY A 287 6.98 -7.30 -1.94
C GLY A 287 5.59 -7.40 -1.33
N TYR A 288 4.75 -6.40 -1.56
CA TYR A 288 3.37 -6.39 -1.06
C TYR A 288 2.42 -7.29 -1.85
N GLY A 289 2.88 -7.89 -2.96
CA GLY A 289 2.14 -8.92 -3.67
C GLY A 289 1.93 -10.19 -2.86
N LEU A 290 2.90 -10.56 -2.00
CA LEU A 290 2.93 -11.77 -1.19
C LEU A 290 1.76 -11.88 -0.20
N GLN A 291 1.29 -10.76 0.32
CA GLN A 291 0.26 -10.70 1.35
C GLN A 291 -1.17 -10.56 0.82
N LYS A 292 -1.35 -10.49 -0.50
CA LYS A 292 -2.69 -10.35 -1.13
C LYS A 292 -3.42 -11.68 -1.31
N TYR A 293 -3.06 -12.66 -0.51
CA TYR A 293 -3.68 -13.98 -0.40
C TYR A 293 -4.28 -14.19 1.00
N SER A 294 -5.21 -15.11 1.14
CA SER A 294 -5.83 -15.45 2.43
C SER A 294 -4.82 -15.90 3.50
N HIS A 295 -3.68 -16.44 3.10
CA HIS A 295 -2.58 -16.87 3.96
C HIS A 295 -1.38 -15.91 3.95
N GLY A 296 -1.59 -14.65 3.54
CA GLY A 296 -0.52 -13.69 3.26
C GLY A 296 0.35 -13.34 4.47
N GLY A 297 -0.23 -13.27 5.67
CA GLY A 297 0.50 -13.00 6.90
C GLY A 297 1.43 -14.14 7.29
N ASN A 298 0.94 -15.39 7.26
CA ASN A 298 1.79 -16.57 7.48
C ASN A 298 2.92 -16.66 6.45
N THR A 299 2.65 -16.34 5.17
CA THR A 299 3.69 -16.31 4.14
C THR A 299 4.83 -15.35 4.48
N ILE A 300 4.51 -14.12 4.90
CA ILE A 300 5.53 -13.14 5.32
C ILE A 300 6.30 -13.66 6.53
N SER A 301 5.62 -14.17 7.56
CA SER A 301 6.26 -14.70 8.76
C SER A 301 7.21 -15.87 8.45
N LEU A 302 6.85 -16.76 7.54
CA LEU A 302 7.73 -17.86 7.10
C LEU A 302 8.99 -17.34 6.41
N ILE A 303 8.89 -16.30 5.60
CA ILE A 303 10.07 -15.69 4.96
C ILE A 303 10.93 -14.94 5.98
N ASP A 304 10.33 -14.22 6.93
CA ASP A 304 11.04 -13.60 8.06
C ASP A 304 11.80 -14.66 8.89
N THR A 305 11.17 -15.84 9.08
CA THR A 305 11.77 -16.98 9.79
C THR A 305 13.06 -17.46 9.11
N LEU A 306 13.15 -17.45 7.76
CA LEU A 306 14.38 -17.82 7.07
C LEU A 306 15.55 -16.92 7.47
N ALA A 307 15.31 -15.59 7.58
CA ALA A 307 16.33 -14.64 8.00
C ALA A 307 16.75 -14.85 9.47
N ALA A 308 15.79 -15.21 10.33
CA ALA A 308 16.05 -15.47 11.74
C ALA A 308 16.88 -16.74 11.96
N ILE A 309 16.46 -17.85 11.34
CA ILE A 309 17.17 -19.14 11.57
C ILE A 309 18.58 -19.17 10.94
N THR A 310 18.85 -18.34 9.95
CA THR A 310 20.17 -18.21 9.32
C THR A 310 21.02 -17.09 9.92
N GLY A 311 20.54 -16.45 10.99
CA GLY A 311 21.27 -15.39 11.69
C GLY A 311 21.56 -14.15 10.83
N GLN A 312 20.74 -13.85 9.81
CA GLN A 312 20.93 -12.68 8.92
C GLN A 312 20.44 -11.37 9.55
N ILE A 313 19.56 -11.43 10.58
CA ILE A 313 18.95 -10.24 11.18
C ILE A 313 19.97 -9.48 12.03
N GLY A 314 20.03 -8.16 11.86
CA GLY A 314 20.95 -7.27 12.56
C GLY A 314 22.41 -7.40 12.11
N LYS A 315 22.64 -7.85 10.87
CA LYS A 315 23.96 -7.93 10.23
C LYS A 315 23.98 -7.09 8.96
N SER A 316 25.05 -6.34 8.72
CA SER A 316 25.21 -5.56 7.49
C SER A 316 25.18 -6.48 6.27
N GLY A 317 24.43 -6.07 5.25
CA GLY A 317 24.19 -6.86 4.04
C GLY A 317 23.23 -8.05 4.23
N GLY A 318 22.72 -8.26 5.45
CA GLY A 318 21.75 -9.29 5.79
C GLY A 318 20.32 -8.78 5.89
N GLY A 319 19.50 -9.50 6.66
CA GLY A 319 18.16 -9.10 7.06
C GLY A 319 17.05 -9.40 6.05
N VAL A 320 15.83 -9.03 6.46
CA VAL A 320 14.62 -9.10 5.66
C VAL A 320 13.90 -7.76 5.71
N ASN A 321 13.57 -7.19 4.55
CA ASN A 321 13.17 -5.80 4.41
C ASN A 321 11.77 -5.69 3.82
N TYR A 322 10.81 -5.22 4.64
CA TYR A 322 9.41 -5.06 4.26
C TYR A 322 8.95 -3.61 4.31
N ALA A 323 8.97 -2.99 5.49
CA ALA A 323 8.57 -1.61 5.76
C ALA A 323 9.37 -1.04 6.94
N ASN A 324 9.23 0.26 7.22
CA ASN A 324 9.88 0.90 8.36
C ASN A 324 8.95 1.94 8.99
N LYS A 325 8.52 1.69 10.22
CA LYS A 325 7.53 2.51 10.93
C LYS A 325 8.12 3.43 12.01
N VAL A 326 9.41 3.65 12.03
CA VAL A 326 10.09 4.45 13.06
C VAL A 326 9.46 5.83 13.23
N TYR A 327 9.16 6.58 12.16
CA TYR A 327 8.51 7.88 12.30
C TYR A 327 7.12 7.80 12.91
N THR A 328 6.32 6.80 12.56
CA THR A 328 4.96 6.66 13.10
C THR A 328 4.91 6.27 14.57
N SER A 329 6.02 5.77 15.13
CA SER A 329 6.12 5.45 16.56
C SER A 329 6.68 6.61 17.40
N ILE A 330 7.33 7.61 16.77
CA ILE A 330 7.97 8.72 17.49
C ILE A 330 7.18 10.03 17.33
N LEU A 331 6.67 10.32 16.13
CA LEU A 331 5.87 11.53 15.90
C LEU A 331 4.57 11.50 16.69
N ASN A 332 4.23 12.62 17.33
CA ASN A 332 2.94 12.79 17.99
C ASN A 332 1.87 13.17 16.94
N THR A 333 1.31 12.17 16.25
CA THR A 333 0.35 12.39 15.16
C THR A 333 -1.03 12.87 15.65
N ASP A 334 -1.32 12.75 16.94
CA ASP A 334 -2.52 13.27 17.61
C ASP A 334 -2.13 14.14 18.84
N PRO A 335 -1.57 15.35 18.62
CA PRO A 335 -1.01 16.18 19.69
C PRO A 335 -2.06 16.73 20.68
N TYR A 336 -3.32 16.56 20.38
CA TYR A 336 -4.44 17.02 21.21
C TYR A 336 -5.27 15.89 21.79
N HIS A 337 -4.77 14.63 21.70
CA HIS A 337 -5.37 13.44 22.31
C HIS A 337 -6.84 13.23 21.92
N SER A 338 -7.15 13.39 20.64
CA SER A 338 -8.51 13.28 20.12
C SER A 338 -9.15 11.93 20.43
N GLU A 339 -8.36 10.87 20.51
CA GLU A 339 -8.81 9.50 20.81
C GLU A 339 -9.55 9.38 22.15
N ASN A 340 -9.29 10.28 23.12
CA ASN A 340 -9.97 10.31 24.40
C ASN A 340 -11.46 10.66 24.31
N TYR A 341 -11.90 11.19 23.18
CA TYR A 341 -13.30 11.62 22.94
C TYR A 341 -14.07 10.66 22.05
N ALA A 342 -13.41 9.61 21.54
CA ALA A 342 -13.95 8.78 20.48
C ALA A 342 -14.59 7.49 20.99
N ASP A 343 -15.86 7.25 20.59
CA ASP A 343 -16.50 5.94 20.63
C ASP A 343 -16.63 5.40 19.19
N ASN A 344 -15.57 4.75 18.69
CA ASN A 344 -15.50 4.29 17.33
C ASN A 344 -16.01 2.85 17.17
N ARG A 345 -16.87 2.62 16.17
CA ARG A 345 -17.18 1.28 15.68
C ARG A 345 -16.21 0.89 14.58
N ILE A 346 -15.52 -0.23 14.74
CA ILE A 346 -14.46 -0.66 13.81
C ILE A 346 -15.01 -1.68 12.82
N PHE A 347 -14.70 -1.51 11.51
CA PHE A 347 -15.00 -2.50 10.48
C PHE A 347 -13.76 -2.83 9.65
N TYR A 348 -13.68 -4.06 9.15
CA TYR A 348 -12.64 -4.43 8.20
C TYR A 348 -12.98 -3.93 6.79
N VAL A 349 -12.00 -3.30 6.12
CA VAL A 349 -12.19 -2.77 4.75
C VAL A 349 -12.73 -3.82 3.78
N SER A 350 -12.25 -5.06 3.88
CA SER A 350 -12.73 -6.20 3.06
C SER A 350 -14.20 -6.58 3.31
N LYS A 351 -14.80 -6.15 4.42
CA LYS A 351 -16.17 -6.42 4.83
C LYS A 351 -17.08 -5.18 4.78
N MET A 352 -16.62 -4.10 4.15
CA MET A 352 -17.36 -2.82 4.14
C MET A 352 -18.79 -2.96 3.62
N SER A 353 -19.01 -3.71 2.53
CA SER A 353 -20.36 -3.89 1.96
C SER A 353 -21.35 -4.55 2.93
N SER A 354 -20.93 -5.64 3.59
CA SER A 354 -21.77 -6.30 4.59
C SER A 354 -21.95 -5.43 5.84
N PHE A 355 -20.87 -4.77 6.28
CA PHE A 355 -20.93 -3.86 7.43
C PHE A 355 -21.95 -2.73 7.24
N ILE A 356 -21.97 -2.09 6.06
CA ILE A 356 -22.96 -1.02 5.75
C ILE A 356 -24.38 -1.57 5.83
N LYS A 357 -24.64 -2.74 5.23
CA LYS A 357 -25.97 -3.37 5.22
C LYS A 357 -26.46 -3.78 6.62
N GLU A 358 -25.55 -4.21 7.49
CA GLU A 358 -25.86 -4.75 8.83
C GLU A 358 -25.96 -3.67 9.93
N ASN A 359 -25.39 -2.47 9.73
CA ASN A 359 -25.20 -1.50 10.79
C ASN A 359 -25.93 -0.15 10.61
N ASN A 360 -26.93 -0.10 9.73
CA ASN A 360 -27.77 1.10 9.53
C ASN A 360 -26.94 2.38 9.36
N ILE A 361 -25.94 2.35 8.46
CA ILE A 361 -25.12 3.53 8.17
C ILE A 361 -25.97 4.56 7.43
N LYS A 362 -26.03 5.79 7.96
CA LYS A 362 -26.83 6.90 7.44
C LYS A 362 -26.04 7.90 6.61
N MET A 363 -24.78 8.08 6.97
CA MET A 363 -23.90 9.01 6.25
C MET A 363 -22.54 8.37 5.97
N ALA A 364 -21.94 8.70 4.84
CA ALA A 364 -20.56 8.36 4.53
C ALA A 364 -19.76 9.61 4.13
N ILE A 365 -18.57 9.75 4.70
CA ILE A 365 -17.58 10.74 4.26
C ILE A 365 -16.34 9.98 3.78
N ILE A 366 -16.02 10.16 2.50
CA ILE A 366 -14.92 9.48 1.81
C ILE A 366 -13.89 10.52 1.39
N THR A 367 -12.65 10.35 1.78
CA THR A 367 -11.56 11.27 1.39
C THR A 367 -10.33 10.53 0.92
N LYS A 368 -9.55 11.16 0.02
CA LYS A 368 -8.26 10.65 -0.51
C LYS A 368 -8.34 9.24 -1.09
N SER A 369 -9.53 8.85 -1.58
CA SER A 369 -9.77 7.52 -2.11
C SER A 369 -10.79 7.53 -3.24
N ASN A 370 -10.42 6.94 -4.37
CA ASN A 370 -11.39 6.51 -5.37
C ASN A 370 -11.86 5.08 -5.01
N LEU A 371 -12.71 4.99 -3.98
CA LEU A 371 -13.16 3.76 -3.32
C LEU A 371 -13.75 2.76 -4.33
N LEU A 372 -14.61 3.22 -5.25
CA LEU A 372 -15.21 2.42 -6.32
C LEU A 372 -14.25 2.13 -7.50
N ASN A 373 -12.96 2.28 -7.25
CA ASN A 373 -11.90 1.85 -8.16
C ASN A 373 -10.92 0.90 -7.47
N GLN A 374 -10.61 1.16 -6.20
CA GLN A 374 -9.51 0.54 -5.50
C GLN A 374 -9.86 -0.78 -4.84
N LEU A 375 -11.06 -0.93 -4.28
CA LEU A 375 -11.48 -2.15 -3.57
C LEU A 375 -12.06 -3.20 -4.53
N PRO A 376 -11.97 -4.49 -4.20
CA PRO A 376 -12.64 -5.54 -4.95
C PRO A 376 -14.13 -5.62 -4.61
N ASP A 377 -14.88 -6.43 -5.36
CA ASP A 377 -16.33 -6.62 -5.23
C ASP A 377 -17.12 -5.29 -5.37
N LEU A 378 -16.77 -4.54 -6.42
CA LEU A 378 -17.33 -3.20 -6.63
C LEU A 378 -18.84 -3.20 -6.86
N ASN A 379 -19.43 -4.29 -7.35
CA ASN A 379 -20.88 -4.41 -7.50
C ASN A 379 -21.59 -4.38 -6.13
N SER A 380 -21.15 -5.23 -5.19
CA SER A 380 -21.71 -5.28 -3.83
C SER A 380 -21.42 -3.98 -3.06
N LEU A 381 -20.26 -3.38 -3.28
CA LEU A 381 -19.87 -2.14 -2.63
C LEU A 381 -20.68 -0.94 -3.15
N GLU A 382 -20.85 -0.80 -4.46
CA GLU A 382 -21.67 0.26 -5.05
C GLU A 382 -23.13 0.15 -4.58
N GLU A 383 -23.69 -1.06 -4.53
CA GLU A 383 -25.04 -1.31 -4.02
C GLU A 383 -25.20 -0.88 -2.56
N SER A 384 -24.26 -1.29 -1.70
CA SER A 384 -24.31 -0.93 -0.28
C SER A 384 -24.11 0.56 -0.04
N LEU A 385 -23.20 1.21 -0.77
CA LEU A 385 -23.02 2.66 -0.68
C LEU A 385 -24.26 3.43 -1.13
N LYS A 386 -24.95 2.96 -2.18
CA LYS A 386 -26.21 3.59 -2.64
C LYS A 386 -27.33 3.51 -1.61
N SER A 387 -27.30 2.58 -0.67
CA SER A 387 -28.28 2.50 0.42
C SER A 387 -28.07 3.49 1.55
N ILE A 388 -26.94 4.20 1.58
CA ILE A 388 -26.65 5.26 2.56
C ILE A 388 -27.40 6.53 2.17
N ASP A 389 -28.04 7.17 3.12
CA ASP A 389 -28.93 8.32 2.91
C ASP A 389 -28.18 9.55 2.36
N PHE A 390 -26.99 9.85 2.89
CA PHE A 390 -26.16 10.99 2.44
C PHE A 390 -24.67 10.64 2.35
N LYS A 391 -24.07 10.94 1.21
CA LYS A 391 -22.67 10.59 0.89
C LYS A 391 -21.88 11.82 0.46
N VAL A 392 -20.75 12.07 1.12
CA VAL A 392 -19.81 13.16 0.82
C VAL A 392 -18.50 12.56 0.33
N CYS A 393 -17.97 13.08 -0.77
CA CYS A 393 -16.63 12.73 -1.23
C CYS A 393 -15.74 13.97 -1.34
N ILE A 394 -14.58 13.93 -0.69
CA ILE A 394 -13.54 14.96 -0.77
C ILE A 394 -12.46 14.45 -1.73
N ASP A 395 -12.36 15.04 -2.93
CA ASP A 395 -11.41 14.63 -3.98
C ASP A 395 -11.07 15.82 -4.88
N GLN A 396 -10.12 15.67 -5.79
CA GLN A 396 -9.73 16.70 -6.76
C GLN A 396 -10.53 16.60 -8.07
N PHE A 397 -11.13 15.45 -8.34
CA PHE A 397 -11.78 15.10 -9.60
C PHE A 397 -13.12 14.36 -9.37
N LEU A 398 -13.99 14.41 -10.38
CA LEU A 398 -15.25 13.64 -10.37
C LEU A 398 -14.96 12.17 -10.71
N THR A 399 -14.52 11.41 -9.73
CA THR A 399 -14.15 9.99 -9.84
C THR A 399 -15.36 9.06 -9.89
N ASP A 400 -15.15 7.75 -10.16
CA ASP A 400 -16.21 6.74 -10.10
C ASP A 400 -16.92 6.76 -8.72
N THR A 401 -16.18 7.04 -7.64
CA THR A 401 -16.74 7.19 -6.29
C THR A 401 -17.62 8.43 -6.16
N VAL A 402 -17.18 9.56 -6.68
CA VAL A 402 -17.93 10.83 -6.62
C VAL A 402 -19.27 10.70 -7.36
N GLN A 403 -19.31 9.92 -8.44
CA GLN A 403 -20.54 9.76 -9.24
C GLN A 403 -21.73 9.21 -8.44
N ILE A 404 -21.50 8.48 -7.37
CA ILE A 404 -22.57 7.96 -6.50
C ILE A 404 -22.81 8.80 -5.23
N CYS A 405 -22.02 9.85 -5.01
CA CYS A 405 -22.16 10.74 -3.87
C CYS A 405 -23.20 11.84 -4.11
N ASP A 406 -23.65 12.45 -3.01
CA ASP A 406 -24.66 13.50 -2.99
C ASP A 406 -23.99 14.88 -2.89
N LEU A 407 -22.80 14.96 -2.27
CA LEU A 407 -22.02 16.18 -2.14
C LEU A 407 -20.55 15.91 -2.46
N PHE A 408 -19.97 16.74 -3.31
CA PHE A 408 -18.54 16.74 -3.63
C PHE A 408 -17.87 17.99 -3.04
N ILE A 409 -16.75 17.78 -2.36
CA ILE A 409 -15.88 18.83 -1.83
C ILE A 409 -14.54 18.77 -2.55
N PRO A 410 -14.12 19.83 -3.24
CA PRO A 410 -12.84 19.84 -3.95
C PRO A 410 -11.67 19.98 -2.98
N ALA A 411 -10.64 19.15 -3.17
CA ALA A 411 -9.43 19.11 -2.35
C ALA A 411 -8.26 19.91 -2.97
N THR A 412 -7.41 20.48 -2.11
CA THR A 412 -6.12 21.04 -2.51
C THR A 412 -5.15 19.99 -3.01
N THR A 413 -4.18 20.41 -3.82
CA THR A 413 -3.03 19.58 -4.19
C THR A 413 -1.87 19.81 -3.23
N VAL A 414 -0.85 18.96 -3.30
CA VAL A 414 0.39 19.11 -2.52
C VAL A 414 1.13 20.43 -2.79
N LEU A 415 0.87 21.10 -3.91
CA LEU A 415 1.47 22.39 -4.26
C LEU A 415 0.74 23.58 -3.64
N GLU A 416 -0.47 23.37 -3.15
CA GLU A 416 -1.38 24.36 -2.58
C GLU A 416 -1.53 24.24 -1.05
N SER A 417 -0.80 23.34 -0.43
CA SER A 417 -0.91 23.04 1.00
C SER A 417 0.47 22.85 1.62
N GLU A 418 0.65 23.22 2.87
CA GLU A 418 1.84 22.84 3.64
C GLU A 418 1.58 21.57 4.43
N ASP A 419 2.61 20.72 4.59
CA ASP A 419 2.52 19.48 5.34
C ASP A 419 3.90 18.89 5.64
N LEU A 420 3.91 17.76 6.35
CA LEU A 420 5.07 16.89 6.51
C LEU A 420 4.89 15.60 5.72
N ILE A 421 5.94 15.15 5.08
CA ILE A 421 6.00 13.80 4.50
C ILE A 421 7.15 13.01 5.07
N PHE A 422 6.92 11.74 5.25
CA PHE A 422 7.93 10.72 5.55
C PHE A 422 7.47 9.39 4.97
N SER A 423 8.41 8.52 4.67
CA SER A 423 8.08 7.17 4.23
C SER A 423 8.01 6.24 5.44
N SER A 424 6.97 5.43 5.51
CA SER A 424 6.93 4.27 6.41
C SER A 424 7.51 3.02 5.74
N MET A 425 8.32 3.18 4.71
CA MET A 425 8.85 2.08 3.88
C MET A 425 10.37 2.16 3.73
N THR A 426 10.93 2.96 2.82
CA THR A 426 12.37 2.92 2.52
C THR A 426 13.11 4.25 2.66
N ASN A 427 12.50 5.38 2.30
CA ASN A 427 13.17 6.67 2.43
C ASN A 427 13.25 7.06 3.93
N PRO A 428 14.46 7.18 4.50
CA PRO A 428 14.62 7.44 5.93
C PRO A 428 14.49 8.92 6.31
N TYR A 429 14.18 9.82 5.38
CA TYR A 429 14.18 11.27 5.61
C TYR A 429 12.77 11.84 5.72
N ILE A 430 12.57 12.70 6.73
CA ILE A 430 11.38 13.53 6.86
C ILE A 430 11.55 14.82 6.04
N THR A 431 10.49 15.28 5.39
CA THR A 431 10.49 16.51 4.58
C THR A 431 9.31 17.40 4.96
N TYR A 432 9.57 18.68 5.19
CA TYR A 432 8.53 19.70 5.27
C TYR A 432 8.23 20.25 3.88
N ILE A 433 6.95 20.21 3.53
CA ILE A 433 6.40 20.73 2.27
C ILE A 433 5.87 22.12 2.54
N GLU A 434 6.35 23.12 1.80
CA GLU A 434 5.82 24.49 1.84
C GLU A 434 4.63 24.64 0.88
N LYS A 435 3.62 25.43 1.25
CA LYS A 435 2.59 25.87 0.32
C LYS A 435 3.23 26.70 -0.79
N ALA A 436 3.26 26.16 -2.01
CA ALA A 436 3.93 26.79 -3.14
C ALA A 436 3.09 27.89 -3.79
N VAL A 437 1.79 27.67 -3.92
CA VAL A 437 0.84 28.61 -4.55
C VAL A 437 -0.44 28.70 -3.73
N GLU A 438 -1.10 29.85 -3.79
CA GLU A 438 -2.44 29.99 -3.26
C GLU A 438 -3.45 29.22 -4.13
N PRO A 439 -4.37 28.47 -3.51
CA PRO A 439 -5.40 27.75 -4.24
C PRO A 439 -6.30 28.68 -5.05
N LYS A 440 -6.71 28.23 -6.24
CA LYS A 440 -7.67 28.97 -7.08
C LYS A 440 -9.08 28.97 -6.45
N ASN A 441 -9.86 30.01 -6.76
CA ASN A 441 -11.28 30.11 -6.39
C ASN A 441 -11.55 29.93 -4.88
N SER A 442 -10.62 30.37 -4.02
CA SER A 442 -10.74 30.21 -2.56
C SER A 442 -10.93 28.75 -2.14
N LEU A 443 -10.38 27.81 -2.89
CA LEU A 443 -10.38 26.38 -2.56
C LEU A 443 -9.83 26.19 -1.14
N MET A 444 -10.61 25.52 -0.30
CA MET A 444 -10.28 25.35 1.12
C MET A 444 -9.39 24.12 1.33
N ASP A 445 -8.30 24.31 2.07
CA ASP A 445 -7.47 23.19 2.54
C ASP A 445 -8.27 22.31 3.52
N GLU A 446 -8.11 21.00 3.43
CA GLU A 446 -8.88 20.03 4.20
C GLU A 446 -8.69 20.18 5.72
N TYR A 447 -7.51 20.62 6.18
CA TYR A 447 -7.26 20.97 7.58
C TYR A 447 -8.22 22.06 8.06
N TYR A 448 -8.33 23.15 7.32
CA TYR A 448 -9.22 24.26 7.65
C TYR A 448 -10.70 23.95 7.40
N PHE A 449 -10.99 23.06 6.45
CA PHE A 449 -12.34 22.56 6.22
C PHE A 449 -12.88 21.83 7.46
N PHE A 450 -12.14 20.86 8.01
CA PHE A 450 -12.55 20.16 9.22
C PHE A 450 -12.57 21.08 10.45
N MET A 451 -11.66 22.07 10.54
CA MET A 451 -11.68 23.06 11.62
C MET A 451 -12.96 23.91 11.57
N LYS A 452 -13.35 24.40 10.38
CA LYS A 452 -14.60 25.17 10.22
C LYS A 452 -15.85 24.31 10.47
N LEU A 453 -15.82 23.05 10.06
CA LEU A 453 -16.89 22.11 10.35
C LEU A 453 -17.03 21.86 11.87
N ALA A 454 -15.90 21.76 12.59
CA ALA A 454 -15.88 21.63 14.04
C ALA A 454 -16.40 22.90 14.74
N GLU A 455 -16.09 24.09 14.20
CA GLU A 455 -16.66 25.36 14.66
C GLU A 455 -18.18 25.40 14.48
N LYS A 456 -18.67 25.01 13.30
CA LYS A 456 -20.11 24.99 12.99
C LYS A 456 -20.88 24.03 13.89
N LEU A 457 -20.30 22.88 14.19
CA LEU A 457 -20.85 21.87 15.10
C LEU A 457 -20.62 22.18 16.58
N ASN A 458 -19.96 23.28 16.88
CA ASN A 458 -19.67 23.71 18.25
C ASN A 458 -18.89 22.68 19.08
N ILE A 459 -17.96 21.94 18.44
CA ILE A 459 -17.11 20.95 19.10
C ILE A 459 -16.09 21.67 19.98
N GLN A 460 -16.28 21.62 21.31
CA GLN A 460 -15.57 22.45 22.29
C GLN A 460 -14.06 22.20 22.35
N HIS A 461 -13.63 20.95 22.26
CA HIS A 461 -12.24 20.53 22.46
C HIS A 461 -11.43 20.44 21.15
N TYR A 462 -12.05 20.68 20.00
CA TYR A 462 -11.34 20.67 18.73
C TYR A 462 -10.29 21.78 18.67
N PRO A 463 -9.02 21.47 18.28
CA PRO A 463 -7.94 22.45 18.27
C PRO A 463 -8.18 23.53 17.20
N ARG A 464 -8.21 24.80 17.63
CA ARG A 464 -8.37 25.97 16.75
C ARG A 464 -7.04 26.67 16.58
N VAL A 465 -6.04 25.95 16.10
CA VAL A 465 -4.67 26.44 15.92
C VAL A 465 -4.31 26.51 14.44
N SER A 466 -3.27 27.27 14.11
CA SER A 466 -2.76 27.29 12.74
C SER A 466 -2.19 25.91 12.36
N LYS A 467 -2.25 25.58 11.08
CA LYS A 467 -1.66 24.33 10.56
C LYS A 467 -0.18 24.19 10.92
N LYS A 468 0.56 25.31 10.84
CA LYS A 468 1.97 25.36 11.23
C LYS A 468 2.19 25.04 12.71
N GLU A 469 1.34 25.54 13.60
CA GLU A 469 1.38 25.22 15.02
C GLU A 469 1.07 23.73 15.27
N TYR A 470 0.05 23.19 14.60
CA TYR A 470 -0.28 21.76 14.68
C TYR A 470 0.91 20.89 14.28
N LEU A 471 1.53 21.17 13.11
CA LEU A 471 2.70 20.44 12.63
C LEU A 471 3.91 20.59 13.56
N THR A 472 4.07 21.73 14.22
CA THR A 472 5.13 21.95 15.21
C THR A 472 4.94 21.04 16.43
N ASN A 473 3.70 20.88 16.91
CA ASN A 473 3.39 19.99 18.03
C ASN A 473 3.59 18.50 17.65
N VAL A 474 3.33 18.15 16.39
CA VAL A 474 3.58 16.77 15.88
C VAL A 474 5.05 16.40 15.95
N ILE A 475 5.96 17.30 15.62
CA ILE A 475 7.42 17.02 15.61
C ILE A 475 8.09 17.25 16.97
N GLU A 476 7.35 17.69 17.98
CA GLU A 476 7.90 18.00 19.33
C GLU A 476 8.74 16.84 19.91
N PRO A 477 8.31 15.56 19.83
CA PRO A 477 9.11 14.45 20.37
C PRO A 477 10.48 14.27 19.69
N LEU A 478 10.65 14.77 18.46
CA LEU A 478 11.95 14.71 17.78
C LEU A 478 13.02 15.59 18.44
N LYS A 479 12.65 16.53 19.32
CA LYS A 479 13.60 17.37 20.07
C LYS A 479 14.51 16.56 20.99
N GLU A 480 14.06 15.40 21.44
CA GLU A 480 14.89 14.50 22.25
C GLU A 480 16.08 13.94 21.46
N ILE A 481 15.91 13.80 20.13
CA ILE A 481 16.94 13.25 19.22
C ILE A 481 17.69 14.39 18.51
N VAL A 482 16.97 15.44 18.10
CA VAL A 482 17.49 16.60 17.36
C VAL A 482 17.02 17.87 18.07
N PRO A 483 17.74 18.37 19.09
CA PRO A 483 17.29 19.48 19.96
C PRO A 483 16.88 20.77 19.23
N GLN A 484 17.47 21.04 18.08
CA GLN A 484 17.18 22.22 17.24
C GLN A 484 16.05 22.00 16.22
N ILE A 485 15.32 20.89 16.29
CA ILE A 485 14.28 20.56 15.31
C ILE A 485 13.20 21.66 15.26
N SER A 486 12.85 22.07 14.08
CA SER A 486 11.70 22.92 13.73
C SER A 486 11.28 22.62 12.30
N LEU A 487 10.15 23.12 11.85
CA LEU A 487 9.70 22.97 10.46
C LEU A 487 10.71 23.59 9.48
N GLU A 488 11.26 24.76 9.82
CA GLU A 488 12.31 25.42 9.05
C GLU A 488 13.59 24.59 9.04
N TYR A 489 13.96 24.00 10.17
CA TYR A 489 15.13 23.14 10.24
C TYR A 489 14.98 21.89 9.36
N ILE A 490 13.80 21.25 9.35
CA ILE A 490 13.49 20.13 8.45
C ILE A 490 13.50 20.55 6.98
N ARG A 491 13.01 21.76 6.67
CA ARG A 491 13.06 22.30 5.29
C ARG A 491 14.48 22.41 4.77
N ASP A 492 15.37 22.96 5.59
CA ASP A 492 16.72 23.35 5.20
C ASP A 492 17.77 22.23 5.37
N ASN A 493 17.40 21.15 6.10
CA ASN A 493 18.28 20.03 6.40
C ASN A 493 17.65 18.68 6.00
N TYR A 494 18.48 17.64 5.97
CA TYR A 494 18.05 16.27 5.68
C TYR A 494 18.08 15.47 6.97
N ILE A 495 16.93 15.33 7.61
CA ILE A 495 16.80 14.71 8.93
C ILE A 495 16.34 13.27 8.78
N THR A 496 17.08 12.37 9.43
CA THR A 496 16.70 10.96 9.58
C THR A 496 16.88 10.53 11.04
N ILE A 497 16.00 9.65 11.48
CA ILE A 497 16.04 8.98 12.78
C ILE A 497 16.10 7.46 12.62
N HIS A 498 16.22 6.97 11.38
CA HIS A 498 16.33 5.55 11.10
C HIS A 498 17.73 5.04 11.41
N GLU A 499 17.79 3.87 12.03
CA GLU A 499 19.02 3.09 12.13
C GLU A 499 19.37 2.53 10.75
N SER A 500 20.65 2.54 10.39
CA SER A 500 21.10 1.98 9.11
C SER A 500 20.87 0.47 9.05
N ILE A 501 21.08 -0.23 10.17
CA ILE A 501 20.90 -1.66 10.33
C ILE A 501 20.10 -1.87 11.62
N PRO A 502 18.79 -2.15 11.53
CA PRO A 502 17.98 -2.42 12.72
C PRO A 502 18.34 -3.77 13.36
N TRP A 503 18.06 -3.88 14.64
CA TRP A 503 18.26 -5.10 15.40
C TRP A 503 19.75 -5.54 15.55
N MET A 504 20.70 -4.61 15.46
CA MET A 504 22.12 -4.92 15.67
C MET A 504 22.40 -5.45 17.08
N ASP A 505 21.69 -4.92 18.06
CA ASP A 505 21.75 -5.30 19.47
C ASP A 505 20.96 -6.58 19.79
N LYS A 506 20.23 -7.15 18.80
CA LYS A 506 19.32 -8.30 18.96
C LYS A 506 18.18 -8.08 19.97
N ASN A 507 17.88 -6.83 20.28
CA ASN A 507 16.82 -6.43 21.19
C ASN A 507 15.49 -6.33 20.42
N PHE A 508 14.76 -7.43 20.30
CA PHE A 508 13.45 -7.44 19.65
C PHE A 508 12.37 -6.90 20.60
N MET A 509 11.43 -6.14 20.03
CA MET A 509 10.33 -5.53 20.80
C MET A 509 9.15 -6.49 21.06
N THR A 510 9.40 -7.78 21.06
CA THR A 510 8.46 -8.83 21.41
C THR A 510 8.39 -9.02 22.93
N GLN A 511 7.39 -9.75 23.41
CA GLN A 511 7.25 -10.05 24.83
C GLN A 511 8.44 -10.86 25.41
N SER A 512 9.04 -11.74 24.61
CA SER A 512 10.20 -12.54 25.02
C SER A 512 11.54 -11.80 24.89
N GLY A 513 11.57 -10.64 24.21
CA GLY A 513 12.79 -9.96 23.80
C GLY A 513 13.54 -10.66 22.67
N LYS A 514 12.98 -11.73 22.09
CA LYS A 514 13.55 -12.52 21.00
C LYS A 514 12.70 -12.42 19.75
N PHE A 515 13.26 -12.81 18.60
CA PHE A 515 12.46 -13.04 17.40
C PHE A 515 11.46 -14.18 17.64
N GLU A 516 10.18 -13.95 17.36
CA GLU A 516 9.12 -14.95 17.53
C GLU A 516 8.82 -15.64 16.21
N ILE A 517 9.05 -16.94 16.11
CA ILE A 517 8.55 -17.69 14.95
C ILE A 517 7.05 -17.91 15.12
N PHE A 518 6.28 -17.27 14.24
CA PHE A 518 4.84 -17.40 14.19
C PHE A 518 4.39 -18.12 12.92
N PHE A 519 3.58 -19.15 13.07
CA PHE A 519 2.86 -19.80 11.98
C PHE A 519 1.59 -20.48 12.51
N ASN A 520 0.58 -20.61 11.65
CA ASN A 520 -0.65 -21.33 11.97
C ASN A 520 -0.74 -22.58 11.11
N GLU A 521 -0.64 -23.75 11.75
CA GLU A 521 -0.60 -25.06 11.06
C GLU A 521 -1.87 -25.34 10.25
N GLU A 522 -3.05 -24.92 10.72
CA GLU A 522 -4.32 -25.13 9.98
C GLU A 522 -4.33 -24.31 8.69
N ILE A 523 -3.92 -23.03 8.77
CA ILE A 523 -3.80 -22.17 7.59
C ILE A 523 -2.77 -22.70 6.62
N LEU A 524 -1.62 -23.16 7.10
CA LEU A 524 -0.57 -23.75 6.26
C LEU A 524 -1.03 -25.06 5.61
N LYS A 525 -1.73 -25.91 6.34
CA LYS A 525 -2.33 -27.11 5.79
C LYS A 525 -3.31 -26.77 4.66
N GLU A 526 -4.23 -25.84 4.90
CA GLU A 526 -5.16 -25.35 3.89
C GLU A 526 -4.44 -24.77 2.67
N MET A 527 -3.37 -23.98 2.88
CA MET A 527 -2.53 -23.43 1.82
C MET A 527 -1.88 -24.53 0.98
N LEU A 528 -1.39 -25.60 1.61
CA LEU A 528 -0.73 -26.72 0.92
C LEU A 528 -1.74 -27.60 0.16
N GLU A 529 -2.92 -27.83 0.73
CA GLU A 529 -4.00 -28.63 0.14
C GLU A 529 -4.73 -27.90 -1.00
N LYS A 530 -5.02 -26.62 -0.85
CA LYS A 530 -5.64 -25.76 -1.87
C LYS A 530 -4.62 -25.42 -2.96
N GLY A 531 -4.18 -26.40 -3.72
CA GLY A 531 -3.36 -26.19 -4.89
C GLY A 531 -4.01 -25.25 -5.91
N ASN A 532 -3.36 -25.02 -7.04
CA ASN A 532 -3.93 -24.32 -8.21
C ASN A 532 -5.12 -25.08 -8.82
N ASP A 533 -5.91 -25.73 -7.94
CA ASP A 533 -7.02 -26.57 -8.31
C ASP A 533 -8.19 -25.74 -8.83
N LYS A 534 -8.10 -25.45 -10.11
CA LYS A 534 -9.32 -25.60 -10.90
C LYS A 534 -8.90 -26.10 -12.28
N ASN A 535 -8.89 -27.40 -12.45
CA ASN A 535 -8.87 -28.11 -13.73
C ASN A 535 -10.08 -27.75 -14.63
N HIS A 536 -10.54 -26.48 -14.58
CA HIS A 536 -11.55 -26.00 -15.50
C HIS A 536 -10.85 -25.42 -16.73
N LYS A 537 -11.16 -26.01 -17.88
CA LYS A 537 -10.81 -25.44 -19.19
C LYS A 537 -11.15 -23.93 -19.18
N ASN A 538 -10.18 -23.06 -19.48
CA ASN A 538 -10.33 -21.59 -19.50
C ASN A 538 -10.54 -20.92 -18.13
N CYS A 539 -10.10 -21.51 -17.02
CA CYS A 539 -10.08 -20.87 -15.71
C CYS A 539 -8.68 -20.32 -15.41
N PHE A 540 -8.58 -19.05 -15.13
CA PHE A 540 -7.35 -18.32 -14.87
C PHE A 540 -7.39 -17.65 -13.49
N ARG A 541 -6.28 -17.67 -12.77
CA ARG A 541 -6.12 -16.78 -11.61
C ARG A 541 -5.86 -15.37 -12.10
N ILE A 542 -6.60 -14.38 -11.59
CA ILE A 542 -6.34 -13.00 -11.93
C ILE A 542 -5.36 -12.38 -10.93
N LEU A 543 -4.32 -11.71 -11.44
CA LEU A 543 -3.36 -10.96 -10.66
C LEU A 543 -3.40 -9.49 -11.06
N THR A 544 -3.45 -8.60 -10.06
CA THR A 544 -3.37 -7.16 -10.31
C THR A 544 -2.04 -6.60 -9.83
N THR A 545 -1.36 -5.89 -10.72
CA THR A 545 -0.03 -5.31 -10.47
C THR A 545 -0.01 -3.81 -10.71
N HIS A 546 1.08 -3.14 -10.28
CA HIS A 546 1.26 -1.71 -10.51
C HIS A 546 1.97 -1.43 -11.84
N GLY A 547 1.41 -0.51 -12.61
CA GLY A 547 2.02 -0.02 -13.84
C GLY A 547 3.24 0.88 -13.59
N ARG A 548 4.09 0.97 -14.59
CA ARG A 548 5.26 1.86 -14.57
C ARG A 548 4.87 3.34 -14.64
N GLU A 549 3.81 3.68 -15.36
CA GLU A 549 3.40 5.05 -15.66
C GLU A 549 2.19 5.52 -14.85
N SER A 550 1.57 4.62 -14.10
CA SER A 550 0.37 4.93 -13.32
C SER A 550 0.50 4.51 -11.87
N LEU A 551 -0.23 5.20 -11.01
CA LEU A 551 -0.49 4.80 -9.64
C LEU A 551 -2.00 4.74 -9.47
N PHE A 552 -2.56 3.53 -9.48
CA PHE A 552 -4.00 3.29 -9.46
C PHE A 552 -4.77 4.18 -10.46
N SER A 553 -5.95 4.68 -10.10
CA SER A 553 -6.80 5.51 -10.97
C SER A 553 -6.25 6.92 -11.25
N GLN A 554 -5.19 7.34 -10.55
CA GLN A 554 -4.70 8.73 -10.61
C GLN A 554 -4.16 9.17 -11.98
N HIS A 555 -3.81 8.24 -12.88
CA HIS A 555 -3.17 8.53 -14.16
C HIS A 555 -3.94 7.96 -15.36
N TYR A 556 -5.11 7.35 -15.14
CA TYR A 556 -5.91 6.74 -16.23
C TYR A 556 -7.14 7.56 -16.64
N MET A 557 -7.42 8.70 -16.00
CA MET A 557 -8.65 9.45 -16.21
C MET A 557 -8.83 9.98 -17.65
N ASP A 558 -7.76 10.22 -18.37
CA ASP A 558 -7.79 10.76 -19.74
C ASP A 558 -7.70 9.69 -20.83
N LYS A 559 -7.53 8.42 -20.44
CA LYS A 559 -7.48 7.30 -21.38
C LYS A 559 -8.88 6.85 -21.72
N ASP A 560 -9.18 6.77 -23.02
CA ASP A 560 -10.43 6.19 -23.52
C ASP A 560 -10.28 4.73 -23.96
N GLU A 561 -9.06 4.23 -23.96
CA GLU A 561 -8.71 2.85 -24.32
C GLU A 561 -9.30 1.86 -23.31
N LYS A 562 -9.60 0.63 -23.78
CA LYS A 562 -9.95 -0.48 -22.89
C LYS A 562 -8.74 -0.92 -22.09
N ALA A 563 -9.02 -1.42 -20.88
CA ALA A 563 -8.00 -2.01 -20.02
C ALA A 563 -7.33 -3.19 -20.75
N GLU A 564 -6.05 -3.37 -20.49
CA GLU A 564 -5.27 -4.47 -21.04
C GLU A 564 -5.19 -5.64 -20.05
N ALA A 565 -5.37 -6.86 -20.58
CA ALA A 565 -5.18 -8.10 -19.86
C ALA A 565 -4.09 -8.92 -20.54
N TYR A 566 -3.17 -9.45 -19.77
CA TYR A 566 -1.98 -10.16 -20.23
C TYR A 566 -2.10 -11.64 -19.91
N ILE A 567 -1.85 -12.50 -20.90
CA ILE A 567 -1.80 -13.96 -20.73
C ILE A 567 -0.58 -14.54 -21.44
N ASN A 568 -0.18 -15.75 -21.03
CA ASN A 568 0.90 -16.50 -21.64
C ASN A 568 0.53 -16.96 -23.08
N MET A 569 1.52 -17.04 -23.97
CA MET A 569 1.35 -17.46 -25.37
C MET A 569 0.74 -18.86 -25.48
N LYS A 570 1.25 -19.82 -24.71
CA LYS A 570 0.76 -21.20 -24.70
C LYS A 570 -0.73 -21.28 -24.33
N MET A 571 -1.17 -20.43 -23.38
CA MET A 571 -2.58 -20.37 -22.99
C MET A 571 -3.43 -19.64 -24.04
N ALA A 572 -2.90 -18.61 -24.67
CA ALA A 572 -3.56 -17.91 -25.76
C ALA A 572 -3.84 -18.88 -26.93
N GLU A 573 -2.85 -19.65 -27.36
CA GLU A 573 -2.98 -20.67 -28.39
C GLU A 573 -4.00 -21.76 -28.01
N LYS A 574 -3.91 -22.29 -26.78
CA LYS A 574 -4.84 -23.33 -26.29
C LYS A 574 -6.30 -22.85 -26.27
N CYS A 575 -6.54 -21.58 -26.02
CA CYS A 575 -7.86 -20.97 -25.97
C CYS A 575 -8.28 -20.33 -27.31
N GLY A 576 -7.40 -20.30 -28.30
CA GLY A 576 -7.65 -19.71 -29.62
C GLY A 576 -7.68 -18.18 -29.61
N PHE A 577 -6.98 -17.51 -28.68
CA PHE A 577 -6.84 -16.07 -28.60
C PHE A 577 -5.60 -15.56 -29.34
N LYS A 578 -5.64 -14.28 -29.72
CA LYS A 578 -4.51 -13.55 -30.33
C LYS A 578 -4.29 -12.22 -29.59
N SER A 579 -3.06 -11.75 -29.59
CA SER A 579 -2.76 -10.40 -29.08
C SER A 579 -3.53 -9.34 -29.87
N GLY A 580 -4.18 -8.43 -29.17
CA GLY A 580 -5.08 -7.42 -29.75
C GLY A 580 -6.55 -7.80 -29.76
N ASP A 581 -6.91 -9.07 -29.51
CA ASP A 581 -8.31 -9.48 -29.42
C ASP A 581 -9.04 -8.70 -28.33
N CYS A 582 -10.29 -8.31 -28.61
CA CYS A 582 -11.23 -7.86 -27.58
C CYS A 582 -11.88 -9.09 -26.95
N VAL A 583 -11.68 -9.28 -25.66
CA VAL A 583 -12.21 -10.43 -24.91
C VAL A 583 -13.05 -9.98 -23.74
N TYR A 584 -13.92 -10.85 -23.29
CA TYR A 584 -14.60 -10.73 -22.01
C TYR A 584 -13.87 -11.54 -20.94
N ILE A 585 -13.67 -10.94 -19.78
CA ILE A 585 -13.24 -11.61 -18.55
C ILE A 585 -14.43 -11.65 -17.61
N GLU A 586 -14.74 -12.82 -17.10
CA GLU A 586 -15.95 -13.09 -16.32
C GLU A 586 -15.64 -13.89 -15.06
N SER A 587 -16.32 -13.54 -13.97
CA SER A 587 -16.41 -14.29 -12.72
C SER A 587 -17.85 -14.38 -12.25
N GLN A 588 -18.09 -14.94 -11.07
CA GLN A 588 -19.41 -14.90 -10.42
C GLN A 588 -19.86 -13.48 -10.06
N LYS A 589 -18.92 -12.53 -9.92
CA LYS A 589 -19.20 -11.14 -9.55
C LYS A 589 -19.56 -10.24 -10.72
N GLY A 590 -19.21 -10.62 -11.94
CA GLY A 590 -19.51 -9.81 -13.10
C GLY A 590 -18.63 -10.09 -14.31
N ARG A 591 -18.70 -9.17 -15.28
CA ARG A 591 -18.05 -9.29 -16.57
C ARG A 591 -17.48 -7.94 -17.01
N ILE A 592 -16.25 -7.93 -17.49
CA ILE A 592 -15.60 -6.76 -18.07
C ILE A 592 -15.11 -7.07 -19.49
N LYS A 593 -15.01 -6.02 -20.32
CA LYS A 593 -14.47 -6.11 -21.69
C LYS A 593 -13.10 -5.46 -21.71
N VAL A 594 -12.09 -6.19 -22.20
CA VAL A 594 -10.69 -5.77 -22.21
C VAL A 594 -10.01 -6.09 -23.52
N LYS A 595 -8.84 -5.49 -23.76
CA LYS A 595 -7.94 -5.84 -24.86
C LYS A 595 -6.93 -6.87 -24.35
N LEU A 596 -6.80 -7.98 -25.05
CA LEU A 596 -5.86 -9.04 -24.70
C LEU A 596 -4.48 -8.76 -25.27
N ILE A 597 -3.46 -8.98 -24.43
CA ILE A 597 -2.04 -8.92 -24.82
C ILE A 597 -1.42 -10.28 -24.51
N VAL A 598 -0.65 -10.82 -25.45
CA VAL A 598 0.10 -12.06 -25.24
C VAL A 598 1.51 -11.70 -24.80
N ASP A 599 1.95 -12.25 -23.65
CA ASP A 599 3.26 -12.00 -23.03
C ASP A 599 3.79 -13.27 -22.37
N ASP A 600 4.93 -13.78 -22.84
CA ASP A 600 5.56 -14.99 -22.32
C ASP A 600 6.14 -14.86 -20.90
N GLY A 601 6.18 -13.65 -20.36
CA GLY A 601 6.53 -13.39 -18.97
C GLY A 601 5.43 -13.76 -17.97
N ILE A 602 4.21 -14.06 -18.44
CA ILE A 602 3.08 -14.44 -17.59
C ILE A 602 3.07 -15.95 -17.34
N SER A 603 2.80 -16.39 -16.10
CA SER A 603 2.66 -17.82 -15.77
C SER A 603 1.47 -18.44 -16.49
N ASP A 604 1.55 -19.75 -16.73
CA ASP A 604 0.41 -20.55 -17.19
C ASP A 604 -0.80 -20.36 -16.26
N ASN A 605 -2.01 -20.33 -16.80
CA ASN A 605 -3.27 -20.15 -16.07
C ASN A 605 -3.38 -18.85 -15.25
N VAL A 606 -2.62 -17.83 -15.61
CA VAL A 606 -2.71 -16.46 -15.03
C VAL A 606 -3.22 -15.48 -16.06
N VAL A 607 -4.10 -14.58 -15.63
CA VAL A 607 -4.41 -13.31 -16.30
C VAL A 607 -3.86 -12.20 -15.44
N MET A 608 -2.95 -11.39 -15.97
CA MET A 608 -2.43 -10.21 -15.30
C MET A 608 -3.11 -8.95 -15.86
N MET A 609 -3.51 -8.05 -14.96
CA MET A 609 -3.99 -6.72 -15.31
C MET A 609 -3.29 -5.67 -14.44
N TYR A 610 -3.10 -4.47 -14.96
CA TYR A 610 -2.68 -3.35 -14.13
C TYR A 610 -3.85 -2.83 -13.30
N ALA A 611 -3.59 -2.49 -12.04
CA ALA A 611 -4.58 -1.86 -11.16
C ALA A 611 -4.84 -0.40 -11.57
N GLY A 612 -6.06 0.09 -11.28
CA GLY A 612 -6.41 1.50 -11.41
C GLY A 612 -7.16 1.89 -12.68
N TRP A 613 -7.47 0.97 -13.58
CA TRP A 613 -8.39 1.23 -14.67
C TRP A 613 -9.75 1.70 -14.15
N TRP A 614 -10.38 2.67 -14.81
CA TRP A 614 -11.69 3.17 -14.43
C TRP A 614 -12.80 2.20 -14.87
N LYS A 615 -14.01 2.33 -14.27
CA LYS A 615 -15.18 1.50 -14.62
C LYS A 615 -15.40 1.42 -16.15
N LYS A 616 -15.39 2.58 -16.82
CA LYS A 616 -15.59 2.70 -18.28
C LYS A 616 -14.57 1.95 -19.13
N GLN A 617 -13.37 1.72 -18.58
CA GLN A 617 -12.26 1.09 -19.28
C GLN A 617 -12.22 -0.43 -19.08
N GLY A 618 -12.82 -0.96 -18.02
CA GLY A 618 -12.80 -2.38 -17.64
C GLY A 618 -11.91 -2.64 -16.43
N ASN A 619 -12.19 -1.99 -15.31
CA ASN A 619 -11.50 -2.20 -14.04
C ASN A 619 -11.71 -3.64 -13.54
N PRO A 620 -10.62 -4.41 -13.25
CA PRO A 620 -10.70 -5.79 -12.80
C PRO A 620 -11.43 -5.98 -11.46
N ASN A 621 -11.49 -4.96 -10.61
CA ASN A 621 -12.13 -5.04 -9.31
C ASN A 621 -13.67 -5.23 -9.38
N TRP A 622 -14.28 -5.00 -10.53
CA TRP A 622 -15.72 -5.30 -10.79
C TRP A 622 -16.01 -6.81 -10.91
N ILE A 623 -14.97 -7.62 -11.11
CA ILE A 623 -15.10 -9.07 -11.27
C ILE A 623 -14.38 -9.86 -10.17
N MET A 624 -13.88 -9.19 -9.13
CA MET A 624 -13.21 -9.82 -8.00
C MET A 624 -14.14 -9.95 -6.79
N GLU A 625 -13.92 -10.97 -5.99
CA GLU A 625 -14.47 -11.09 -4.64
C GLU A 625 -13.59 -10.38 -3.62
N SER A 626 -14.20 -9.86 -2.57
CA SER A 626 -13.49 -9.27 -1.45
C SER A 626 -13.25 -10.32 -0.37
N GLY A 627 -11.98 -10.70 -0.18
CA GLY A 627 -11.53 -11.60 0.88
C GLY A 627 -10.71 -10.87 1.94
N ILE A 628 -10.44 -11.57 3.04
CA ILE A 628 -9.61 -11.07 4.15
C ILE A 628 -8.46 -12.04 4.41
N SER A 629 -7.28 -11.52 4.73
CA SER A 629 -6.11 -12.32 5.10
C SER A 629 -6.25 -12.92 6.51
N ASP A 630 -5.42 -13.90 6.76
CA ASP A 630 -5.24 -14.62 8.04
C ASP A 630 -4.97 -13.69 9.23
N ILE A 631 -4.16 -12.66 9.05
CA ILE A 631 -3.88 -11.62 10.06
C ILE A 631 -3.89 -10.23 9.44
N GLY A 632 -3.99 -9.18 10.27
CA GLY A 632 -3.88 -7.79 9.86
C GLY A 632 -5.06 -7.22 9.08
N GLY A 633 -6.05 -8.05 8.70
CA GLY A 633 -7.25 -7.57 7.97
C GLY A 633 -6.94 -7.06 6.57
N GLN A 634 -5.93 -7.62 5.89
CA GLN A 634 -5.59 -7.29 4.52
C GLN A 634 -6.69 -7.71 3.55
N VAL A 635 -7.01 -6.83 2.60
CA VAL A 635 -7.87 -7.19 1.46
C VAL A 635 -7.10 -8.14 0.54
N THR A 636 -7.68 -9.31 0.23
CA THR A 636 -7.08 -10.28 -0.69
C THR A 636 -7.57 -10.04 -2.11
N TYR A 637 -6.64 -9.82 -3.04
CA TYR A 637 -6.95 -9.61 -4.46
C TYR A 637 -6.60 -10.85 -5.29
N ASN A 638 -5.57 -11.59 -4.87
CA ASN A 638 -4.95 -12.62 -5.70
C ASN A 638 -5.58 -14.02 -5.56
N ASP A 639 -6.63 -14.16 -4.73
CA ASP A 639 -7.40 -15.42 -4.59
C ASP A 639 -8.58 -15.52 -5.56
N ASN A 640 -8.60 -14.68 -6.58
CA ASN A 640 -9.69 -14.59 -7.54
C ASN A 640 -9.42 -15.39 -8.82
N PHE A 641 -10.47 -16.01 -9.37
CA PHE A 641 -10.43 -16.79 -10.58
C PHE A 641 -11.46 -16.31 -11.59
N VAL A 642 -11.08 -16.31 -12.86
CA VAL A 642 -11.87 -15.76 -13.97
C VAL A 642 -11.84 -16.69 -15.18
N LYS A 643 -12.82 -16.52 -16.08
CA LYS A 643 -12.88 -17.16 -17.40
C LYS A 643 -12.75 -16.11 -18.49
N LEU A 644 -12.17 -16.51 -19.62
CA LEU A 644 -12.03 -15.66 -20.80
C LEU A 644 -12.92 -16.16 -21.93
N TYR A 645 -13.57 -15.23 -22.62
CA TYR A 645 -14.42 -15.51 -23.78
C TYR A 645 -14.10 -14.53 -24.91
N LYS A 646 -14.16 -15.01 -26.17
CA LYS A 646 -14.13 -14.12 -27.32
C LYS A 646 -15.40 -13.30 -27.36
N GLN A 647 -15.30 -12.10 -27.90
CA GLN A 647 -16.46 -11.39 -28.39
C GLN A 647 -16.95 -12.10 -29.63
N GLU A 648 -18.19 -12.60 -29.63
CA GLU A 648 -18.87 -13.09 -30.80
C GLU A 648 -19.13 -11.96 -31.81
#